data_bcc59a6de6b264d8b10a309f92cac103
#
_entry.id   bcc59a6de6b264d8b10a309f92cac103
#
_cell.length_a   1.000
_cell.length_b   1.000
_cell.length_c   1.000
_cell.angle_alpha   90.00
_cell.angle_beta   90.00
_cell.angle_gamma   90.00
#
_symmetry.space_group_name_H-M   'P 1'
#
loop_
_entity.id
_entity.type
_entity.pdbx_description
1 polymer ?
#
loop_
_entity_poly.entity_id
_entity_poly.type
_entity_poly.pdbx_seq_one_letter_code
_entity_poly.pdbx_strand_id
1 'polypeptide(L)'
;LNFMNYGSNSSRTRTLMIGVDKAYRNNITPYDIYPEFRPEKTLREVIYDFPRLEWGEICATDFYHAFRTYKPEMREWIHDLREGESAFDNADPAKRPHRVVDGKIVENIRKNRDKYTRQPWDRFIQCVHTRNDQLAAQNTIHPEQDRVYSIRELMAMMTIPDDFRWVDMSLDELNALSDKEKKNIYKNHEMNIRQCLGEAVPTEIMRQLAEAIRSKLSQKRCESIEINRIIADNHLDERESLCAFLRDNPLKLDVASLMRITELCNARREKNAAFYTNKFIVNEIIGSLPTFSKDEIRILEPSVGAGSFIPFLFKRYEDVPHVILDVVDIDPDSIETLNIMLEKLDIPQNFTINRICQDFLTYHTTYRYDLAVGNPPFSKLKKRTPEIEISLASNANKVTNNLSEMFLEKCARCSDCVALVLNKTLLSTDEFEETRNLLQQMRMDTIIDFGRYGFTGVSIETMCLIVYPKMKPKETTVYSMKFNRKSVRQQSYLTDERFPYFIIYRDEQFDNVADKLQFDMFSVFRDRQITKSITCHKQDGSSLWVIKARNINDDGQGVTHISDYDVYLPKERAVGLSAYRYVNDYSVYLTPNMTYNPRVIENLPGTIADGSVAVLIPKKPLRLTKRQRAYFSTEEYRRFYGIARNLSTQSINVDKTSVYFYGVLKEDDE
;
A
#
# COMPACT_ATOMS: atom_id res chain seq x y z
N LEU A 1 1.64 -4.34 -11.75
CA LEU A 1 2.25 -5.34 -10.88
C LEU A 1 3.78 -5.24 -10.92
N ASN A 2 4.44 -5.34 -9.78
CA ASN A 2 5.85 -5.71 -9.74
C ASN A 2 5.95 -7.23 -9.58
N PHE A 3 6.41 -7.90 -10.61
CA PHE A 3 6.39 -9.37 -10.70
C PHE A 3 7.24 -10.07 -9.63
N MET A 4 8.24 -9.39 -9.09
CA MET A 4 9.05 -9.87 -7.99
C MET A 4 8.21 -10.31 -6.77
N ASN A 5 7.10 -9.62 -6.52
CA ASN A 5 6.19 -9.90 -5.41
C ASN A 5 5.21 -11.06 -5.71
N TYR A 6 5.32 -11.68 -6.88
CA TYR A 6 4.39 -12.72 -7.36
C TYR A 6 5.13 -13.94 -7.93
N GLY A 7 6.34 -14.17 -7.47
CA GLY A 7 7.12 -15.36 -7.81
C GLY A 7 8.10 -15.21 -8.98
N SER A 8 8.24 -14.02 -9.57
CA SER A 8 9.42 -13.73 -10.39
C SER A 8 10.64 -13.56 -9.50
N ASN A 9 11.76 -14.09 -9.94
CA ASN A 9 13.03 -13.91 -9.22
C ASN A 9 13.67 -12.54 -9.49
N SER A 10 13.10 -11.71 -10.37
CA SER A 10 13.62 -10.36 -10.68
C SER A 10 12.53 -9.29 -10.63
N SER A 11 12.91 -8.07 -10.25
CA SER A 11 12.02 -6.91 -10.20
C SER A 11 11.64 -6.47 -11.61
N ARG A 12 10.35 -6.54 -11.95
CA ARG A 12 9.82 -6.07 -13.23
C ARG A 12 8.40 -5.56 -13.09
N THR A 13 8.20 -4.28 -13.24
CA THR A 13 6.87 -3.67 -13.19
C THR A 13 6.24 -3.65 -14.57
N ARG A 14 5.04 -4.21 -14.71
CA ARG A 14 4.27 -4.23 -15.95
C ARG A 14 2.77 -4.04 -15.68
N THR A 15 2.08 -3.50 -16.68
CA THR A 15 0.63 -3.52 -16.76
C THR A 15 0.22 -4.74 -17.56
N LEU A 16 -0.67 -5.55 -17.00
CA LEU A 16 -1.29 -6.69 -17.69
C LEU A 16 -2.67 -6.27 -18.19
N MET A 17 -2.94 -6.55 -19.46
CA MET A 17 -4.25 -6.36 -20.07
C MET A 17 -4.75 -7.72 -20.54
N ILE A 18 -5.89 -8.15 -20.02
CA ILE A 18 -6.47 -9.45 -20.34
C ILE A 18 -7.87 -9.20 -20.88
N GLY A 19 -8.08 -9.58 -22.13
CA GLY A 19 -9.39 -9.55 -22.77
C GLY A 19 -10.17 -10.81 -22.42
N VAL A 20 -11.42 -10.64 -21.96
CA VAL A 20 -12.34 -11.74 -21.69
C VAL A 20 -13.53 -11.61 -22.62
N ASP A 21 -13.85 -12.69 -23.36
CA ASP A 21 -15.05 -12.73 -24.20
C ASP A 21 -16.31 -12.53 -23.36
N LYS A 22 -17.32 -11.88 -23.95
CA LYS A 22 -18.59 -11.58 -23.26
C LYS A 22 -19.29 -12.83 -22.72
N ALA A 23 -19.07 -13.99 -23.34
CA ALA A 23 -19.61 -15.27 -22.88
C ALA A 23 -19.05 -15.71 -21.52
N TYR A 24 -17.85 -15.24 -21.16
CA TYR A 24 -17.14 -15.60 -19.92
C TYR A 24 -17.00 -14.45 -18.93
N ARG A 25 -17.61 -13.29 -19.21
CA ARG A 25 -17.43 -12.07 -18.37
C ARG A 25 -17.82 -12.26 -16.90
N ASN A 26 -18.74 -13.16 -16.63
CA ASN A 26 -19.19 -13.48 -15.28
C ASN A 26 -18.30 -14.51 -14.56
N ASN A 27 -17.43 -15.21 -15.32
CA ASN A 27 -16.58 -16.26 -14.78
C ASN A 27 -15.19 -15.76 -14.41
N ILE A 28 -14.71 -14.70 -15.08
CA ILE A 28 -13.33 -14.21 -14.91
C ILE A 28 -13.35 -12.70 -14.69
N THR A 29 -12.85 -12.27 -13.55
CA THR A 29 -12.57 -10.86 -13.28
C THR A 29 -11.06 -10.66 -13.07
N PRO A 30 -10.53 -9.42 -13.13
CA PRO A 30 -9.11 -9.16 -12.83
C PRO A 30 -8.64 -9.72 -11.49
N TYR A 31 -9.53 -9.79 -10.51
CA TYR A 31 -9.22 -10.30 -9.16
C TYR A 31 -9.07 -11.82 -9.11
N ASP A 32 -9.72 -12.56 -10.01
CA ASP A 32 -9.64 -14.02 -10.09
C ASP A 32 -8.33 -14.52 -10.66
N ILE A 33 -7.73 -13.70 -11.50
CA ILE A 33 -6.51 -14.03 -12.23
C ILE A 33 -5.31 -13.24 -11.68
N TYR A 34 -5.49 -12.55 -10.55
CA TYR A 34 -4.39 -11.85 -9.90
C TYR A 34 -3.40 -12.90 -9.36
N PRO A 35 -2.08 -12.76 -9.67
CA PRO A 35 -1.09 -13.74 -9.22
C PRO A 35 -1.00 -13.77 -7.70
N GLU A 36 -0.64 -14.91 -7.15
CA GLU A 36 -0.41 -15.07 -5.71
C GLU A 36 0.84 -14.34 -5.28
N PHE A 37 0.77 -13.65 -4.14
CA PHE A 37 1.94 -13.04 -3.54
C PHE A 37 2.95 -14.11 -3.14
N ARG A 38 4.23 -13.84 -3.45
CA ARG A 38 5.36 -14.63 -2.99
C ARG A 38 6.46 -13.70 -2.50
N PRO A 39 7.17 -14.05 -1.43
CA PRO A 39 8.27 -13.25 -0.93
C PRO A 39 9.35 -13.06 -2.00
N GLU A 40 10.00 -11.91 -1.95
CA GLU A 40 11.13 -11.58 -2.81
C GLU A 40 12.30 -12.53 -2.52
N LYS A 41 12.98 -12.98 -3.57
CA LYS A 41 14.23 -13.73 -3.44
C LYS A 41 15.43 -12.82 -3.64
N THR A 42 16.49 -13.09 -2.88
CA THR A 42 17.79 -12.44 -3.06
C THR A 42 18.53 -13.02 -4.27
N LEU A 43 19.51 -12.29 -4.77
CA LEU A 43 20.37 -12.78 -5.83
C LEU A 43 21.09 -14.08 -5.43
N ARG A 44 21.50 -14.17 -4.15
CA ARG A 44 22.12 -15.38 -3.57
C ARG A 44 21.22 -16.59 -3.69
N GLU A 45 19.95 -16.49 -3.31
CA GLU A 45 19.02 -17.62 -3.36
C GLU A 45 18.73 -18.11 -4.80
N VAL A 46 19.05 -17.31 -5.81
CA VAL A 46 18.72 -17.64 -7.20
C VAL A 46 19.91 -18.18 -7.99
N ILE A 47 21.13 -17.63 -7.77
CA ILE A 47 22.26 -17.96 -8.64
C ILE A 47 23.54 -18.40 -7.91
N TYR A 48 23.55 -18.51 -6.58
CA TYR A 48 24.77 -18.80 -5.83
C TYR A 48 25.38 -20.17 -6.18
N ASP A 49 24.55 -21.15 -6.46
CA ASP A 49 24.97 -22.54 -6.71
C ASP A 49 25.46 -22.78 -8.15
N PHE A 50 25.38 -21.77 -9.03
CA PHE A 50 25.89 -21.95 -10.40
C PHE A 50 27.43 -22.02 -10.40
N PRO A 51 28.01 -22.88 -11.28
CA PRO A 51 29.45 -23.01 -11.40
C PRO A 51 30.17 -21.70 -11.72
N ARG A 52 31.38 -21.54 -11.26
CA ARG A 52 32.21 -20.40 -11.59
C ARG A 52 32.60 -20.43 -13.07
N LEU A 53 32.64 -19.27 -13.74
CA LEU A 53 33.04 -19.13 -15.14
C LEU A 53 34.18 -18.15 -15.31
N GLU A 54 35.15 -18.53 -16.13
CA GLU A 54 36.20 -17.62 -16.61
C GLU A 54 35.84 -17.02 -17.98
N TRP A 55 36.56 -15.98 -18.38
CA TRP A 55 36.35 -15.31 -19.64
C TRP A 55 36.54 -16.22 -20.84
N GLY A 56 35.51 -16.32 -21.70
CA GLY A 56 35.50 -17.17 -22.88
C GLY A 56 35.18 -18.65 -22.60
N GLU A 57 34.78 -18.96 -21.37
CA GLU A 57 34.39 -20.32 -20.95
C GLU A 57 32.92 -20.62 -21.26
N ILE A 58 32.68 -21.88 -21.61
CA ILE A 58 31.35 -22.48 -21.69
C ILE A 58 31.35 -23.66 -20.71
N CYS A 59 30.41 -23.68 -19.77
CA CYS A 59 30.30 -24.76 -18.82
C CYS A 59 30.16 -26.12 -19.52
N ALA A 60 30.86 -27.12 -19.05
CA ALA A 60 30.87 -28.43 -19.69
C ALA A 60 29.51 -29.12 -19.69
N THR A 61 28.72 -28.87 -18.63
CA THR A 61 27.42 -29.52 -18.39
C THR A 61 26.23 -28.63 -18.75
N ASP A 62 26.46 -27.36 -19.09
CA ASP A 62 25.39 -26.41 -19.43
C ASP A 62 25.84 -25.38 -20.46
N PHE A 63 25.49 -25.60 -21.72
CA PHE A 63 25.79 -24.71 -22.84
C PHE A 63 25.38 -23.26 -22.62
N TYR A 64 24.25 -23.02 -21.94
CA TYR A 64 23.75 -21.68 -21.68
C TYR A 64 24.46 -20.98 -20.50
N HIS A 65 25.19 -21.75 -19.69
CA HIS A 65 26.06 -21.19 -18.65
C HIS A 65 27.44 -20.89 -19.25
N ALA A 66 27.55 -19.76 -19.90
CA ALA A 66 28.71 -19.35 -20.68
C ALA A 66 28.95 -17.86 -20.58
N PHE A 67 30.21 -17.45 -20.75
CA PHE A 67 30.59 -16.07 -20.80
C PHE A 67 31.61 -15.77 -21.91
N ARG A 68 31.33 -14.72 -22.71
CA ARG A 68 32.25 -14.25 -23.74
C ARG A 68 33.38 -13.41 -23.18
N THR A 69 34.47 -13.24 -23.96
CA THR A 69 35.58 -12.33 -23.63
C THR A 69 35.22 -10.87 -23.96
N TYR A 70 35.62 -9.96 -23.09
CA TYR A 70 35.69 -8.52 -23.37
C TYR A 70 37.15 -8.07 -23.60
N LYS A 71 37.34 -6.77 -23.78
CA LYS A 71 38.67 -6.18 -23.81
C LYS A 71 39.32 -6.29 -22.43
N PRO A 72 40.60 -6.69 -22.34
CA PRO A 72 41.28 -6.91 -21.06
C PRO A 72 41.18 -5.71 -20.08
N GLU A 73 41.26 -4.48 -20.61
CA GLU A 73 41.19 -3.24 -19.81
C GLU A 73 39.85 -3.16 -19.02
N MET A 74 38.80 -3.73 -19.57
CA MET A 74 37.47 -3.70 -18.92
C MET A 74 37.42 -4.58 -17.66
N ARG A 75 38.28 -5.59 -17.56
CA ARG A 75 38.40 -6.42 -16.36
C ARG A 75 39.03 -5.61 -15.23
N GLU A 76 40.06 -4.81 -15.53
CA GLU A 76 40.73 -3.94 -14.56
C GLU A 76 39.77 -2.93 -13.92
N TRP A 77 38.74 -2.49 -14.64
CA TRP A 77 37.76 -1.54 -14.09
C TRP A 77 36.89 -2.14 -13.00
N ILE A 78 36.63 -3.45 -13.03
CA ILE A 78 35.65 -4.11 -12.14
C ILE A 78 36.27 -5.09 -11.16
N HIS A 79 37.56 -5.47 -11.34
CA HIS A 79 38.21 -6.52 -10.57
C HIS A 79 38.23 -6.23 -9.05
N ASP A 80 38.60 -5.01 -8.68
CA ASP A 80 38.77 -4.62 -7.27
C ASP A 80 37.46 -4.15 -6.60
N LEU A 81 36.34 -4.13 -7.34
CA LEU A 81 35.07 -3.65 -6.79
C LEU A 81 34.51 -4.59 -5.74
N ARG A 82 34.04 -4.03 -4.63
CA ARG A 82 33.22 -4.71 -3.65
C ARG A 82 31.75 -4.68 -4.07
N GLU A 83 30.94 -5.47 -3.39
CA GLU A 83 29.50 -5.45 -3.58
C GLU A 83 28.92 -4.03 -3.41
N GLY A 84 28.13 -3.59 -4.38
CA GLY A 84 27.52 -2.26 -4.40
C GLY A 84 28.42 -1.13 -4.93
N GLU A 85 29.70 -1.35 -5.15
CA GLU A 85 30.62 -0.34 -5.68
C GLU A 85 30.56 -0.27 -7.21
N SER A 86 30.72 0.93 -7.73
CA SER A 86 30.78 1.20 -9.19
C SER A 86 32.20 1.50 -9.63
N ALA A 87 32.58 1.02 -10.79
CA ALA A 87 33.89 1.34 -11.39
C ALA A 87 34.17 2.84 -11.56
N PHE A 88 33.15 3.66 -11.59
CA PHE A 88 33.31 5.12 -11.58
C PHE A 88 33.86 5.67 -10.27
N ASP A 89 33.73 4.91 -9.18
CA ASP A 89 34.15 5.33 -7.85
C ASP A 89 35.57 4.80 -7.51
N ASN A 90 36.27 4.11 -8.46
CA ASN A 90 37.66 3.69 -8.28
C ASN A 90 38.56 4.89 -7.93
N ALA A 91 39.43 4.71 -6.93
CA ALA A 91 40.37 5.75 -6.53
C ALA A 91 41.39 6.04 -7.65
N ASP A 92 41.85 4.98 -8.35
CA ASP A 92 42.75 5.10 -9.51
C ASP A 92 41.95 5.49 -10.78
N PRO A 93 42.19 6.67 -11.38
CA PRO A 93 41.53 7.07 -12.61
C PRO A 93 41.73 6.11 -13.79
N ALA A 94 42.86 5.39 -13.84
CA ALA A 94 43.13 4.40 -14.90
C ALA A 94 42.20 3.18 -14.82
N LYS A 95 41.65 2.89 -13.63
CA LYS A 95 40.67 1.83 -13.38
C LYS A 95 39.23 2.32 -13.50
N ARG A 96 38.98 3.57 -13.93
CA ARG A 96 37.65 4.07 -14.22
C ARG A 96 37.25 3.81 -15.68
N PRO A 97 35.95 3.61 -15.96
CA PRO A 97 35.48 3.45 -17.33
C PRO A 97 35.86 4.64 -18.21
N HIS A 98 36.67 4.41 -19.22
CA HIS A 98 37.20 5.44 -20.12
C HIS A 98 37.28 4.95 -21.57
N ARG A 99 37.56 5.87 -22.49
CA ARG A 99 37.92 5.60 -23.86
C ARG A 99 39.22 6.33 -24.19
N VAL A 100 39.98 5.79 -25.09
CA VAL A 100 41.17 6.46 -25.61
C VAL A 100 40.81 7.20 -26.89
N VAL A 101 41.04 8.52 -26.92
CA VAL A 101 40.82 9.38 -28.06
C VAL A 101 42.15 10.12 -28.31
N ASP A 102 42.74 9.96 -29.51
CA ASP A 102 44.03 10.54 -29.88
C ASP A 102 45.14 10.29 -28.84
N GLY A 103 45.20 9.05 -28.31
CA GLY A 103 46.18 8.63 -27.31
C GLY A 103 45.96 9.20 -25.92
N LYS A 104 44.87 9.94 -25.66
CA LYS A 104 44.52 10.47 -24.33
C LYS A 104 43.33 9.71 -23.73
N ILE A 105 43.42 9.46 -22.43
CA ILE A 105 42.32 8.89 -21.64
C ILE A 105 41.24 9.96 -21.48
N VAL A 106 40.00 9.62 -21.91
CA VAL A 106 38.81 10.44 -21.74
C VAL A 106 37.83 9.60 -20.89
N GLU A 107 37.61 9.99 -19.64
CA GLU A 107 36.66 9.31 -18.77
C GLU A 107 35.25 9.30 -19.34
N ASN A 108 34.52 8.22 -19.17
CA ASN A 108 33.11 8.13 -19.54
C ASN A 108 32.24 8.93 -18.55
N ILE A 109 31.23 9.60 -19.07
CA ILE A 109 30.29 10.35 -18.21
C ILE A 109 29.39 9.35 -17.46
N ARG A 110 29.36 9.47 -16.13
CA ARG A 110 28.44 8.71 -15.28
C ARG A 110 27.01 9.21 -15.47
N LYS A 111 26.22 8.52 -16.27
CA LYS A 111 24.80 8.87 -16.52
C LYS A 111 23.85 8.27 -15.49
N ASN A 112 24.23 7.20 -14.81
CA ASN A 112 23.44 6.46 -13.84
C ASN A 112 24.34 5.84 -12.75
N ARG A 113 23.83 5.77 -11.51
CA ARG A 113 24.58 5.18 -10.38
C ARG A 113 24.85 3.68 -10.54
N ASP A 114 23.96 2.96 -11.25
CA ASP A 114 23.96 1.49 -11.32
C ASP A 114 24.77 0.93 -12.52
N LYS A 115 25.48 1.79 -13.26
CA LYS A 115 26.38 1.38 -14.34
C LYS A 115 27.72 0.95 -13.81
N TYR A 116 28.27 -0.13 -14.37
CA TYR A 116 29.53 -0.73 -13.94
C TYR A 116 29.54 -1.04 -12.43
N THR A 117 28.38 -1.41 -11.86
CA THR A 117 28.23 -1.66 -10.43
C THR A 117 28.16 -3.15 -10.17
N ARG A 118 29.05 -3.64 -9.29
CA ARG A 118 29.03 -5.02 -8.81
C ARG A 118 27.82 -5.24 -7.93
N GLN A 119 26.99 -6.22 -8.28
CA GLN A 119 25.74 -6.46 -7.58
C GLN A 119 25.96 -7.08 -6.21
N PRO A 120 25.21 -6.71 -5.17
CA PRO A 120 25.28 -7.38 -3.87
C PRO A 120 24.46 -8.67 -3.86
N TRP A 121 24.99 -9.70 -3.15
CA TRP A 121 24.35 -10.99 -3.02
C TRP A 121 22.99 -10.94 -2.30
N ASP A 122 22.92 -10.17 -1.22
CA ASP A 122 21.79 -10.20 -0.30
C ASP A 122 20.76 -9.09 -0.60
N ARG A 123 20.63 -8.77 -1.88
CA ARG A 123 19.58 -7.88 -2.41
C ARG A 123 18.71 -8.61 -3.43
N PHE A 124 17.49 -8.14 -3.58
CA PHE A 124 16.60 -8.61 -4.65
C PHE A 124 17.17 -8.26 -6.04
N ILE A 125 16.88 -9.13 -6.99
CA ILE A 125 17.37 -9.01 -8.35
C ILE A 125 16.66 -7.86 -9.08
N GLN A 126 17.46 -6.95 -9.62
CA GLN A 126 16.96 -5.83 -10.42
C GLN A 126 16.42 -6.32 -11.78
N CYS A 127 15.74 -5.43 -12.51
CA CYS A 127 15.17 -5.73 -13.81
C CYS A 127 16.24 -6.22 -14.81
N VAL A 128 16.01 -7.36 -15.42
CA VAL A 128 16.81 -7.86 -16.56
C VAL A 128 16.51 -7.00 -17.79
N HIS A 129 17.53 -6.28 -18.28
CA HIS A 129 17.43 -5.40 -19.44
C HIS A 129 17.82 -6.10 -20.74
N THR A 130 17.44 -5.56 -21.91
CA THR A 130 17.82 -6.07 -23.23
C THR A 130 19.31 -6.00 -23.52
N ARG A 131 20.03 -5.06 -22.87
CA ARG A 131 21.49 -4.91 -22.96
C ARG A 131 22.22 -5.53 -21.76
N ASN A 132 21.77 -6.70 -21.32
CA ASN A 132 22.38 -7.45 -20.23
C ASN A 132 23.73 -8.12 -20.60
N ASP A 133 24.20 -7.89 -21.82
CA ASP A 133 25.47 -8.30 -22.36
C ASP A 133 26.63 -7.36 -22.00
N GLN A 134 26.38 -6.18 -21.46
CA GLN A 134 27.37 -5.12 -21.29
C GLN A 134 27.66 -4.84 -19.81
N LEU A 135 28.94 -4.72 -19.48
CA LEU A 135 29.40 -4.22 -18.17
C LEU A 135 28.90 -2.79 -17.90
N ALA A 136 28.74 -2.01 -18.97
CA ALA A 136 28.22 -0.64 -18.92
C ALA A 136 26.72 -0.54 -18.70
N ALA A 137 25.99 -1.65 -18.78
CA ALA A 137 24.55 -1.66 -18.51
C ALA A 137 24.29 -1.61 -17.00
N GLN A 138 23.03 -1.36 -16.63
CA GLN A 138 22.64 -1.28 -15.24
C GLN A 138 22.50 -2.68 -14.64
N ASN A 139 23.00 -2.88 -13.42
CA ASN A 139 22.79 -4.07 -12.61
C ASN A 139 23.20 -5.39 -13.29
N THR A 140 24.29 -5.42 -14.03
CA THR A 140 24.68 -6.58 -14.85
C THR A 140 25.92 -7.33 -14.34
N ILE A 141 26.72 -6.74 -13.43
CA ILE A 141 27.98 -7.34 -12.98
C ILE A 141 27.71 -8.33 -11.84
N HIS A 142 28.23 -9.57 -12.04
CA HIS A 142 28.13 -10.64 -11.07
C HIS A 142 28.77 -10.25 -9.70
N PRO A 143 28.21 -10.64 -8.56
CA PRO A 143 28.72 -10.27 -7.22
C PRO A 143 30.19 -10.58 -6.96
N GLU A 144 30.73 -11.69 -7.45
CA GLU A 144 32.10 -12.17 -7.18
C GLU A 144 32.98 -12.32 -8.42
N GLN A 145 32.36 -12.48 -9.59
CA GLN A 145 33.09 -12.78 -10.82
C GLN A 145 33.16 -11.53 -11.71
N ASP A 146 34.27 -11.36 -12.44
CA ASP A 146 34.50 -10.16 -13.27
C ASP A 146 33.76 -10.24 -14.60
N ARG A 147 32.46 -10.50 -14.57
CA ARG A 147 31.63 -10.73 -15.75
C ARG A 147 30.20 -10.23 -15.55
N VAL A 148 29.46 -10.16 -16.63
CA VAL A 148 27.98 -10.08 -16.56
C VAL A 148 27.41 -11.47 -16.34
N TYR A 149 26.13 -11.52 -16.01
CA TYR A 149 25.41 -12.79 -15.85
C TYR A 149 25.42 -13.62 -17.15
N SER A 150 25.52 -14.94 -16.99
CA SER A 150 25.33 -15.90 -18.11
C SER A 150 23.87 -15.96 -18.55
N ILE A 151 23.60 -16.57 -19.71
CA ILE A 151 22.24 -16.81 -20.18
C ILE A 151 21.48 -17.68 -19.18
N ARG A 152 22.10 -18.72 -18.62
CA ARG A 152 21.50 -19.59 -17.62
C ARG A 152 21.07 -18.85 -16.35
N GLU A 153 21.95 -18.02 -15.82
CA GLU A 153 21.63 -17.19 -14.65
C GLU A 153 20.48 -16.22 -14.95
N LEU A 154 20.45 -15.61 -16.13
CA LEU A 154 19.33 -14.76 -16.56
C LEU A 154 18.02 -15.54 -16.73
N MET A 155 18.08 -16.80 -17.20
CA MET A 155 16.90 -17.68 -17.27
C MET A 155 16.35 -17.93 -15.87
N ALA A 156 17.20 -18.24 -14.89
CA ALA A 156 16.80 -18.43 -13.50
C ALA A 156 16.16 -17.14 -12.91
N MET A 157 16.75 -15.97 -13.18
CA MET A 157 16.20 -14.68 -12.77
C MET A 157 14.81 -14.39 -13.37
N MET A 158 14.57 -14.86 -14.58
CA MET A 158 13.31 -14.69 -15.33
C MET A 158 12.35 -15.89 -15.16
N THR A 159 12.68 -16.83 -14.28
CA THR A 159 11.90 -18.06 -14.04
C THR A 159 11.65 -18.89 -15.28
N ILE A 160 12.54 -18.80 -16.28
CA ILE A 160 12.43 -19.60 -17.50
C ILE A 160 12.91 -21.02 -17.19
N PRO A 161 12.14 -22.06 -17.56
CA PRO A 161 12.49 -23.45 -17.31
C PRO A 161 13.86 -23.83 -17.88
N ASP A 162 14.56 -24.73 -17.20
CA ASP A 162 15.93 -25.15 -17.60
C ASP A 162 15.95 -25.92 -18.91
N ASP A 163 14.85 -26.56 -19.28
CA ASP A 163 14.65 -27.29 -20.52
C ASP A 163 14.17 -26.41 -21.70
N PHE A 164 14.05 -25.10 -21.51
CA PHE A 164 13.62 -24.18 -22.57
C PHE A 164 14.66 -24.14 -23.69
N ARG A 165 14.20 -24.36 -24.92
CA ARG A 165 15.05 -24.40 -26.11
C ARG A 165 15.11 -23.04 -26.80
N TRP A 166 16.31 -22.48 -26.86
CA TRP A 166 16.57 -21.22 -27.58
C TRP A 166 16.99 -21.46 -29.04
N VAL A 167 17.39 -22.67 -29.35
CA VAL A 167 17.79 -23.17 -30.70
C VAL A 167 17.17 -24.52 -30.95
N ASP A 168 17.18 -24.99 -32.20
CA ASP A 168 16.59 -26.27 -32.60
C ASP A 168 17.42 -27.50 -32.18
N MET A 169 18.01 -27.42 -30.97
CA MET A 169 18.78 -28.51 -30.34
C MET A 169 18.40 -28.58 -28.88
N SER A 170 18.37 -29.77 -28.32
CA SER A 170 18.24 -29.99 -26.89
C SER A 170 19.52 -29.57 -26.13
N LEU A 171 19.42 -29.38 -24.84
CA LEU A 171 20.59 -29.06 -24.02
C LEU A 171 21.65 -30.17 -24.06
N ASP A 172 21.22 -31.44 -24.05
CA ASP A 172 22.10 -32.59 -24.13
C ASP A 172 22.85 -32.65 -25.48
N GLU A 173 22.17 -32.39 -26.58
CA GLU A 173 22.80 -32.29 -27.90
C GLU A 173 23.82 -31.15 -27.94
N LEU A 174 23.48 -29.98 -27.39
CA LEU A 174 24.40 -28.83 -27.30
C LEU A 174 25.62 -29.13 -26.42
N ASN A 175 25.41 -29.81 -25.31
CA ASN A 175 26.49 -30.20 -24.39
C ASN A 175 27.44 -31.25 -24.99
N ALA A 176 26.96 -32.09 -25.90
CA ALA A 176 27.75 -33.12 -26.58
C ALA A 176 28.64 -32.57 -27.71
N LEU A 177 28.43 -31.34 -28.18
CA LEU A 177 29.21 -30.73 -29.23
C LEU A 177 30.68 -30.44 -28.78
N SER A 178 31.57 -30.39 -29.77
CA SER A 178 32.93 -29.95 -29.57
C SER A 178 32.98 -28.44 -29.11
N ASP A 179 34.02 -28.05 -28.41
CA ASP A 179 34.19 -26.66 -27.95
C ASP A 179 34.16 -25.63 -29.08
N LYS A 180 34.66 -26.00 -30.26
CA LYS A 180 34.64 -25.15 -31.44
C LYS A 180 33.21 -24.93 -31.95
N GLU A 181 32.41 -25.99 -31.99
CA GLU A 181 31.00 -25.90 -32.40
C GLU A 181 30.18 -25.14 -31.39
N LYS A 182 30.34 -25.44 -30.07
CA LYS A 182 29.71 -24.69 -28.98
C LYS A 182 29.96 -23.19 -29.10
N LYS A 183 31.23 -22.79 -29.26
CA LYS A 183 31.64 -21.38 -29.41
C LYS A 183 31.02 -20.72 -30.63
N ASN A 184 30.91 -21.43 -31.74
CA ASN A 184 30.31 -20.90 -32.96
C ASN A 184 28.78 -20.69 -32.81
N ILE A 185 28.06 -21.68 -32.26
CA ILE A 185 26.62 -21.59 -32.01
C ILE A 185 26.35 -20.47 -31.00
N TYR A 186 27.09 -20.44 -29.87
CA TYR A 186 26.94 -19.42 -28.84
C TYR A 186 27.11 -18.01 -29.42
N LYS A 187 28.18 -17.77 -30.18
CA LYS A 187 28.46 -16.48 -30.83
C LYS A 187 27.34 -16.02 -31.75
N ASN A 188 26.69 -16.95 -32.45
CA ASN A 188 25.66 -16.61 -33.42
C ASN A 188 24.30 -16.30 -32.75
N HIS A 189 24.02 -16.88 -31.57
CA HIS A 189 22.71 -16.79 -30.93
C HIS A 189 22.69 -15.95 -29.65
N GLU A 190 23.84 -15.77 -28.98
CA GLU A 190 23.93 -15.09 -27.67
C GLU A 190 23.16 -13.78 -27.62
N MET A 191 23.40 -12.89 -28.55
CA MET A 191 22.80 -11.55 -28.53
C MET A 191 21.29 -11.56 -28.67
N ASN A 192 20.79 -12.43 -29.56
CA ASN A 192 19.36 -12.58 -29.76
C ASN A 192 18.69 -13.17 -28.52
N ILE A 193 19.27 -14.21 -27.92
CA ILE A 193 18.76 -14.84 -26.69
C ILE A 193 18.72 -13.80 -25.56
N ARG A 194 19.81 -13.04 -25.36
CA ARG A 194 19.89 -12.01 -24.32
C ARG A 194 18.88 -10.89 -24.50
N GLN A 195 18.62 -10.50 -25.74
CA GLN A 195 17.57 -9.53 -26.06
C GLN A 195 16.19 -10.10 -25.71
N CYS A 196 15.89 -11.31 -26.14
CA CYS A 196 14.63 -11.99 -25.83
C CYS A 196 14.40 -12.10 -24.30
N LEU A 197 15.45 -12.46 -23.53
CA LEU A 197 15.39 -12.48 -22.06
C LEU A 197 15.05 -11.10 -21.48
N GLY A 198 15.65 -10.04 -22.00
CA GLY A 198 15.37 -8.67 -21.57
C GLY A 198 13.97 -8.15 -21.93
N GLU A 199 13.34 -8.72 -22.96
CA GLU A 199 11.97 -8.37 -23.40
C GLU A 199 10.91 -9.28 -22.75
N ALA A 200 11.28 -10.49 -22.35
CA ALA A 200 10.36 -11.51 -21.84
C ALA A 200 9.59 -11.07 -20.57
N VAL A 201 8.44 -11.67 -20.39
CA VAL A 201 7.72 -11.68 -19.11
C VAL A 201 8.15 -12.93 -18.33
N PRO A 202 8.46 -12.83 -17.04
CA PRO A 202 8.78 -13.99 -16.21
C PRO A 202 7.71 -15.09 -16.33
N THR A 203 8.14 -16.31 -16.62
CA THR A 203 7.22 -17.39 -17.00
C THR A 203 6.31 -17.83 -15.86
N GLU A 204 6.79 -17.72 -14.60
CA GLU A 204 6.00 -18.04 -13.42
C GLU A 204 4.71 -17.20 -13.34
N ILE A 205 4.77 -15.91 -13.69
CA ILE A 205 3.59 -15.05 -13.72
C ILE A 205 2.56 -15.53 -14.74
N MET A 206 3.03 -15.89 -15.92
CA MET A 206 2.14 -16.38 -16.98
C MET A 206 1.55 -17.77 -16.64
N ARG A 207 2.32 -18.63 -15.96
CA ARG A 207 1.84 -19.91 -15.44
C ARG A 207 0.69 -19.70 -14.44
N GLN A 208 0.87 -18.83 -13.44
CA GLN A 208 -0.16 -18.53 -12.44
C GLN A 208 -1.43 -17.96 -13.10
N LEU A 209 -1.27 -17.03 -14.05
CA LEU A 209 -2.40 -16.48 -14.80
C LEU A 209 -3.14 -17.56 -15.58
N ALA A 210 -2.43 -18.43 -16.29
CA ALA A 210 -3.01 -19.49 -17.09
C ALA A 210 -3.77 -20.51 -16.21
N GLU A 211 -3.21 -20.89 -15.09
CA GLU A 211 -3.84 -21.80 -14.12
C GLU A 211 -5.09 -21.18 -13.50
N ALA A 212 -5.02 -19.91 -13.10
CA ALA A 212 -6.16 -19.18 -12.57
C ALA A 212 -7.30 -19.09 -13.60
N ILE A 213 -6.99 -18.73 -14.84
CA ILE A 213 -7.96 -18.68 -15.94
C ILE A 213 -8.58 -20.06 -16.17
N ARG A 214 -7.76 -21.11 -16.26
CA ARG A 214 -8.23 -22.51 -16.47
C ARG A 214 -9.18 -22.93 -15.35
N SER A 215 -8.83 -22.65 -14.10
CA SER A 215 -9.66 -22.94 -12.93
C SER A 215 -11.02 -22.25 -13.01
N LYS A 216 -11.09 -21.02 -13.54
CA LYS A 216 -12.31 -20.21 -13.56
C LYS A 216 -13.21 -20.44 -14.77
N LEU A 217 -12.68 -20.95 -15.86
CA LEU A 217 -13.50 -21.25 -17.06
C LEU A 217 -14.55 -22.33 -16.80
N SER A 218 -14.32 -23.22 -15.84
CA SER A 218 -15.27 -24.31 -15.48
C SER A 218 -16.25 -23.91 -14.36
N GLN A 219 -16.09 -22.75 -13.71
CA GLN A 219 -16.92 -22.31 -12.58
C GLN A 219 -17.87 -21.20 -13.00
N LYS A 220 -19.12 -21.24 -12.51
CA LYS A 220 -20.06 -20.14 -12.70
C LYS A 220 -19.84 -19.08 -11.61
N ARG A 221 -19.45 -17.87 -12.01
CA ARG A 221 -19.31 -16.72 -11.13
C ARG A 221 -20.32 -15.64 -11.48
N CYS A 222 -20.86 -14.96 -10.48
CA CYS A 222 -21.86 -13.91 -10.63
C CYS A 222 -21.26 -12.50 -10.48
N GLU A 223 -21.70 -11.57 -11.32
CA GLU A 223 -21.44 -10.13 -11.14
C GLU A 223 -22.22 -9.56 -9.93
N SER A 224 -21.77 -8.42 -9.40
CA SER A 224 -22.43 -7.78 -8.24
C SER A 224 -23.91 -7.47 -8.49
N ILE A 225 -24.29 -7.14 -9.73
CA ILE A 225 -25.69 -6.90 -10.12
C ILE A 225 -26.47 -8.22 -10.11
N GLU A 226 -25.87 -9.28 -10.63
CA GLU A 226 -26.45 -10.63 -10.63
C GLU A 226 -26.58 -11.18 -9.21
N ILE A 227 -25.59 -10.97 -8.36
CA ILE A 227 -25.64 -11.36 -6.94
C ILE A 227 -26.81 -10.69 -6.23
N ASN A 228 -26.99 -9.36 -6.39
CA ASN A 228 -28.13 -8.66 -5.79
C ASN A 228 -29.47 -9.19 -6.31
N ARG A 229 -29.52 -9.58 -7.58
CA ARG A 229 -30.72 -10.21 -8.16
C ARG A 229 -30.95 -11.60 -7.58
N ILE A 230 -29.92 -12.43 -7.45
CA ILE A 230 -29.99 -13.73 -6.82
C ILE A 230 -30.50 -13.62 -5.38
N ILE A 231 -30.01 -12.64 -4.63
CA ILE A 231 -30.45 -12.37 -3.24
C ILE A 231 -31.95 -12.06 -3.24
N ALA A 232 -32.40 -11.15 -4.12
CA ALA A 232 -33.80 -10.74 -4.19
C ALA A 232 -34.72 -11.88 -4.67
N ASP A 233 -34.34 -12.57 -5.76
CA ASP A 233 -35.15 -13.62 -6.39
C ASP A 233 -35.30 -14.89 -5.51
N ASN A 234 -34.34 -15.12 -4.59
CA ASN A 234 -34.35 -16.26 -3.67
C ASN A 234 -34.64 -15.87 -2.21
N HIS A 235 -35.01 -14.64 -1.96
CA HIS A 235 -35.32 -14.11 -0.60
C HIS A 235 -34.19 -14.42 0.41
N LEU A 236 -32.92 -14.20 0.02
CA LEU A 236 -31.77 -14.56 0.84
C LEU A 236 -31.47 -13.57 1.95
N ASP A 237 -32.24 -12.50 2.08
CA ASP A 237 -32.32 -11.63 3.25
C ASP A 237 -32.94 -12.33 4.48
N GLU A 238 -33.69 -13.40 4.26
CA GLU A 238 -34.17 -14.29 5.30
C GLU A 238 -33.14 -15.36 5.63
N ARG A 239 -32.82 -15.54 6.91
CA ARG A 239 -31.78 -16.46 7.39
C ARG A 239 -31.96 -17.90 6.91
N GLU A 240 -33.18 -18.42 7.04
CA GLU A 240 -33.48 -19.81 6.66
C GLU A 240 -33.28 -20.05 5.17
N SER A 241 -33.75 -19.13 4.35
CA SER A 241 -33.57 -19.14 2.89
C SER A 241 -32.08 -19.07 2.51
N LEU A 242 -31.33 -18.21 3.17
CA LEU A 242 -29.88 -18.08 2.95
C LEU A 242 -29.15 -19.40 3.29
N CYS A 243 -29.39 -19.97 4.48
CA CYS A 243 -28.72 -21.18 4.90
C CYS A 243 -29.06 -22.37 3.98
N ALA A 244 -30.31 -22.51 3.55
CA ALA A 244 -30.72 -23.53 2.59
C ALA A 244 -30.02 -23.33 1.24
N PHE A 245 -30.03 -22.09 0.70
CA PHE A 245 -29.35 -21.77 -0.54
C PHE A 245 -27.85 -22.04 -0.51
N LEU A 246 -27.19 -21.70 0.61
CA LEU A 246 -25.75 -21.97 0.78
C LEU A 246 -25.45 -23.45 0.84
N ARG A 247 -26.29 -24.29 1.53
CA ARG A 247 -26.10 -25.74 1.60
C ARG A 247 -26.29 -26.39 0.23
N ASP A 248 -27.39 -26.08 -0.44
CA ASP A 248 -27.80 -26.75 -1.66
C ASP A 248 -27.04 -26.22 -2.89
N ASN A 249 -26.61 -24.94 -2.86
CA ASN A 249 -25.97 -24.27 -3.98
C ASN A 249 -26.64 -24.56 -5.35
N PRO A 250 -27.95 -24.28 -5.49
CA PRO A 250 -28.73 -24.72 -6.66
C PRO A 250 -28.23 -24.13 -7.98
N LEU A 251 -27.52 -23.02 -7.91
CA LEU A 251 -26.93 -22.35 -9.08
C LEU A 251 -25.50 -22.78 -9.37
N LYS A 252 -24.93 -23.70 -8.57
CA LYS A 252 -23.54 -24.18 -8.68
C LYS A 252 -22.53 -23.03 -8.70
N LEU A 253 -22.71 -22.06 -7.80
CA LEU A 253 -21.82 -20.91 -7.65
C LEU A 253 -20.50 -21.34 -7.06
N ASP A 254 -19.45 -20.60 -7.39
CA ASP A 254 -18.15 -20.76 -6.73
C ASP A 254 -18.22 -20.27 -5.27
N VAL A 255 -17.28 -20.75 -4.45
CA VAL A 255 -17.21 -20.42 -3.02
C VAL A 255 -17.09 -18.91 -2.78
N ALA A 256 -16.37 -18.20 -3.66
CA ALA A 256 -16.23 -16.75 -3.54
C ALA A 256 -17.56 -16.00 -3.76
N SER A 257 -18.39 -16.47 -4.70
CA SER A 257 -19.74 -15.92 -4.93
C SER A 257 -20.67 -16.22 -3.74
N LEU A 258 -20.61 -17.44 -3.18
CA LEU A 258 -21.37 -17.81 -1.97
C LEU A 258 -20.95 -16.97 -0.78
N MET A 259 -19.65 -16.79 -0.52
CA MET A 259 -19.14 -15.89 0.53
C MET A 259 -19.66 -14.46 0.32
N ARG A 260 -19.67 -13.98 -0.93
CA ARG A 260 -20.16 -12.64 -1.26
C ARG A 260 -21.67 -12.51 -1.00
N ILE A 261 -22.46 -13.52 -1.33
CA ILE A 261 -23.89 -13.56 -0.98
C ILE A 261 -24.06 -13.49 0.53
N THR A 262 -23.38 -14.36 1.27
CA THR A 262 -23.41 -14.39 2.74
C THR A 262 -23.16 -13.03 3.37
N GLU A 263 -22.15 -12.32 2.87
CA GLU A 263 -21.82 -10.97 3.37
C GLU A 263 -22.87 -9.92 3.04
N LEU A 264 -23.45 -9.97 1.85
CA LEU A 264 -24.48 -9.02 1.43
C LEU A 264 -25.81 -9.25 2.15
N CYS A 265 -26.11 -10.51 2.49
CA CYS A 265 -27.33 -10.88 3.19
C CYS A 265 -27.25 -10.68 4.71
N ASN A 266 -26.09 -10.40 5.29
CA ASN A 266 -25.99 -10.12 6.71
C ASN A 266 -26.74 -8.82 7.04
N ALA A 267 -27.94 -8.95 7.59
CA ALA A 267 -28.84 -7.84 7.93
C ALA A 267 -28.25 -6.87 8.97
N ARG A 268 -27.25 -7.30 9.74
CA ARG A 268 -26.53 -6.48 10.72
C ARG A 268 -25.33 -5.73 10.14
N ARG A 269 -25.01 -5.95 8.86
CA ARG A 269 -23.85 -5.38 8.17
C ARG A 269 -23.77 -3.86 8.28
N GLU A 270 -24.86 -3.14 7.96
CA GLU A 270 -24.90 -1.67 8.07
C GLU A 270 -24.79 -1.21 9.53
N LYS A 271 -25.42 -1.95 10.45
CA LYS A 271 -25.40 -1.64 11.88
C LYS A 271 -24.02 -1.85 12.49
N ASN A 272 -23.28 -2.83 12.03
CA ASN A 272 -21.96 -3.20 12.54
C ASN A 272 -20.82 -2.60 11.72
N ALA A 273 -21.13 -1.88 10.62
CA ALA A 273 -20.15 -1.38 9.64
C ALA A 273 -19.16 -2.48 9.20
N ALA A 274 -19.66 -3.70 9.02
CA ALA A 274 -18.90 -4.84 8.53
C ALA A 274 -18.82 -4.75 7.00
N PHE A 275 -17.61 -4.59 6.47
CA PHE A 275 -17.35 -4.43 5.05
C PHE A 275 -16.54 -5.60 4.50
N TYR A 276 -16.89 -6.02 3.30
CA TYR A 276 -16.19 -7.08 2.58
C TYR A 276 -14.74 -6.71 2.28
N THR A 277 -13.82 -7.55 2.70
CA THR A 277 -12.41 -7.39 2.34
C THR A 277 -12.18 -8.00 0.95
N ASN A 278 -11.88 -7.17 -0.04
CA ASN A 278 -11.61 -7.60 -1.40
C ASN A 278 -10.44 -8.62 -1.41
N LYS A 279 -10.59 -9.69 -2.20
CA LYS A 279 -9.57 -10.74 -2.38
C LYS A 279 -8.16 -10.18 -2.64
N PHE A 280 -8.07 -9.09 -3.41
CA PHE A 280 -6.81 -8.39 -3.67
C PHE A 280 -6.16 -7.86 -2.39
N ILE A 281 -6.95 -7.26 -1.50
CA ILE A 281 -6.47 -6.74 -0.22
C ILE A 281 -6.07 -7.87 0.71
N VAL A 282 -6.86 -8.94 0.75
CA VAL A 282 -6.51 -10.13 1.56
C VAL A 282 -5.17 -10.68 1.08
N ASN A 283 -4.93 -10.82 -0.21
CA ASN A 283 -3.65 -11.30 -0.75
C ASN A 283 -2.46 -10.41 -0.34
N GLU A 284 -2.60 -9.08 -0.39
CA GLU A 284 -1.53 -8.17 0.02
C GLU A 284 -1.23 -8.27 1.53
N ILE A 285 -2.29 -8.43 2.34
CA ILE A 285 -2.14 -8.65 3.79
C ILE A 285 -1.43 -9.98 4.04
N ILE A 286 -1.96 -11.07 3.50
CA ILE A 286 -1.44 -12.43 3.67
C ILE A 286 0.01 -12.54 3.24
N GLY A 287 0.36 -11.91 2.11
CA GLY A 287 1.73 -11.88 1.62
C GLY A 287 2.72 -11.13 2.52
N SER A 288 2.21 -10.23 3.34
CA SER A 288 3.01 -9.46 4.30
C SER A 288 3.05 -10.09 5.70
N LEU A 289 2.32 -11.19 5.93
CA LEU A 289 2.33 -11.90 7.22
C LEU A 289 3.66 -12.62 7.47
N PRO A 290 4.06 -12.80 8.74
CA PRO A 290 5.28 -13.52 9.08
C PRO A 290 5.24 -14.98 8.62
N THR A 291 6.41 -15.55 8.41
CA THR A 291 6.62 -16.99 8.35
C THR A 291 6.96 -17.51 9.74
N PHE A 292 6.60 -18.74 10.02
CA PHE A 292 6.87 -19.37 11.31
C PHE A 292 7.69 -20.65 11.12
N SER A 293 8.76 -20.80 11.93
CA SER A 293 9.57 -22.01 12.00
C SER A 293 9.22 -22.83 13.27
N LYS A 294 7.93 -22.90 13.59
CA LYS A 294 7.38 -23.62 14.74
C LYS A 294 6.56 -24.81 14.25
N ASP A 295 6.53 -25.88 15.05
CA ASP A 295 5.69 -27.04 14.76
C ASP A 295 4.19 -26.76 14.96
N GLU A 296 3.85 -25.85 15.87
CA GLU A 296 2.47 -25.41 16.13
C GLU A 296 2.42 -23.89 16.16
N ILE A 297 1.42 -23.31 15.47
CA ILE A 297 1.07 -21.89 15.56
C ILE A 297 -0.40 -21.71 15.90
N ARG A 298 -0.70 -20.63 16.61
CA ARG A 298 -2.06 -20.22 16.98
C ARG A 298 -2.42 -18.90 16.34
N ILE A 299 -3.46 -18.89 15.54
CA ILE A 299 -3.95 -17.73 14.81
C ILE A 299 -5.33 -17.34 15.35
N LEU A 300 -5.54 -16.05 15.53
CA LEU A 300 -6.82 -15.45 15.91
C LEU A 300 -7.39 -14.62 14.76
N GLU A 301 -8.64 -14.89 14.39
CA GLU A 301 -9.45 -14.00 13.57
C GLU A 301 -10.59 -13.43 14.43
N PRO A 302 -10.47 -12.17 14.91
CA PRO A 302 -11.32 -11.66 15.99
C PRO A 302 -12.72 -11.20 15.54
N SER A 303 -12.99 -11.18 14.23
CA SER A 303 -14.29 -10.81 13.63
C SER A 303 -14.41 -11.48 12.28
N VAL A 304 -14.70 -12.79 12.30
CA VAL A 304 -14.53 -13.65 11.11
C VAL A 304 -15.56 -13.39 10.01
N GLY A 305 -16.78 -12.98 10.35
CA GLY A 305 -17.86 -12.81 9.39
C GLY A 305 -18.06 -14.05 8.51
N ALA A 306 -17.98 -13.90 7.19
CA ALA A 306 -18.09 -15.01 6.24
C ALA A 306 -16.78 -15.81 6.05
N GLY A 307 -15.70 -15.49 6.75
CA GLY A 307 -14.42 -16.21 6.68
C GLY A 307 -13.52 -15.85 5.49
N SER A 308 -13.55 -14.61 5.04
CA SER A 308 -12.80 -14.15 3.83
C SER A 308 -11.30 -14.37 3.91
N PHE A 309 -10.69 -14.42 5.08
CA PHE A 309 -9.25 -14.66 5.26
C PHE A 309 -8.89 -16.15 5.26
N ILE A 310 -9.81 -17.04 5.65
CA ILE A 310 -9.54 -18.44 5.93
C ILE A 310 -8.89 -19.20 4.77
N PRO A 311 -9.40 -19.16 3.52
CA PRO A 311 -8.78 -19.90 2.41
C PRO A 311 -7.35 -19.45 2.11
N PHE A 312 -7.04 -18.18 2.39
CA PHE A 312 -5.70 -17.63 2.17
C PHE A 312 -4.74 -17.99 3.31
N LEU A 313 -5.24 -18.09 4.54
CA LEU A 313 -4.47 -18.59 5.66
C LEU A 313 -4.10 -20.07 5.47
N PHE A 314 -5.02 -20.89 4.91
CA PHE A 314 -4.71 -22.28 4.54
C PHE A 314 -3.49 -22.35 3.63
N LYS A 315 -3.48 -21.54 2.57
CA LYS A 315 -2.38 -21.50 1.61
C LYS A 315 -1.09 -20.91 2.23
N ARG A 316 -1.22 -19.87 3.07
CA ARG A 316 -0.06 -19.17 3.66
C ARG A 316 0.72 -20.08 4.61
N TYR A 317 0.03 -20.94 5.32
CA TYR A 317 0.61 -21.78 6.38
C TYR A 317 0.46 -23.28 6.08
N GLU A 318 0.40 -23.65 4.80
CA GLU A 318 0.31 -25.06 4.36
C GLU A 318 1.50 -25.91 4.82
N ASP A 319 2.69 -25.29 4.97
CA ASP A 319 3.93 -25.96 5.39
C ASP A 319 4.11 -26.02 6.91
N VAL A 320 3.24 -25.42 7.72
CA VAL A 320 3.32 -25.47 9.17
C VAL A 320 2.64 -26.77 9.65
N PRO A 321 3.32 -27.64 10.43
CA PRO A 321 2.76 -28.93 10.80
C PRO A 321 1.40 -28.88 11.51
N HIS A 322 1.21 -27.91 12.42
CA HIS A 322 -0.04 -27.74 13.16
C HIS A 322 -0.45 -26.26 13.23
N VAL A 323 -1.65 -25.95 12.75
CA VAL A 323 -2.22 -24.59 12.81
C VAL A 323 -3.54 -24.63 13.56
N ILE A 324 -3.61 -23.93 14.68
CA ILE A 324 -4.85 -23.75 15.44
C ILE A 324 -5.39 -22.35 15.07
N LEU A 325 -6.55 -22.32 14.44
CA LEU A 325 -7.22 -21.10 14.01
C LEU A 325 -8.48 -20.88 14.86
N ASP A 326 -8.43 -19.91 15.77
CA ASP A 326 -9.57 -19.46 16.53
C ASP A 326 -10.28 -18.33 15.77
N VAL A 327 -11.53 -18.56 15.39
CA VAL A 327 -12.37 -17.58 14.70
C VAL A 327 -13.49 -17.14 15.62
N VAL A 328 -13.58 -15.83 15.85
CA VAL A 328 -14.54 -15.23 16.78
C VAL A 328 -15.52 -14.36 16.02
N ASP A 329 -16.79 -14.47 16.31
CA ASP A 329 -17.81 -13.49 15.90
C ASP A 329 -18.89 -13.36 16.98
N ILE A 330 -19.43 -12.15 17.14
CA ILE A 330 -20.51 -11.88 18.09
C ILE A 330 -21.87 -12.38 17.57
N ASP A 331 -21.98 -12.53 16.25
CA ASP A 331 -23.23 -12.86 15.57
C ASP A 331 -23.36 -14.37 15.35
N PRO A 332 -24.32 -15.04 16.00
CA PRO A 332 -24.55 -16.48 15.82
C PRO A 332 -24.92 -16.83 14.37
N ASP A 333 -25.59 -15.91 13.65
CA ASP A 333 -25.95 -16.13 12.26
C ASP A 333 -24.70 -16.15 11.36
N SER A 334 -23.71 -15.32 11.67
CA SER A 334 -22.40 -15.35 11.01
C SER A 334 -21.65 -16.67 11.26
N ILE A 335 -21.68 -17.18 12.47
CA ILE A 335 -21.05 -18.48 12.81
C ILE A 335 -21.76 -19.65 12.12
N GLU A 336 -23.10 -19.63 12.02
CA GLU A 336 -23.84 -20.68 11.31
C GLU A 336 -23.51 -20.67 9.79
N THR A 337 -23.56 -19.51 9.15
CA THR A 337 -23.20 -19.39 7.73
C THR A 337 -21.75 -19.75 7.47
N LEU A 338 -20.83 -19.38 8.37
CA LEU A 338 -19.43 -19.79 8.31
C LEU A 338 -19.28 -21.32 8.37
N ASN A 339 -20.03 -22.01 9.23
CA ASN A 339 -20.01 -23.48 9.30
C ASN A 339 -20.36 -24.10 7.93
N ILE A 340 -21.43 -23.62 7.30
CA ILE A 340 -21.85 -24.09 5.97
C ILE A 340 -20.75 -23.80 4.93
N MET A 341 -20.09 -22.65 5.01
CA MET A 341 -19.03 -22.30 4.08
C MET A 341 -17.78 -23.16 4.29
N LEU A 342 -17.43 -23.49 5.54
CA LEU A 342 -16.29 -24.37 5.84
C LEU A 342 -16.49 -25.80 5.32
N GLU A 343 -17.73 -26.30 5.28
CA GLU A 343 -18.06 -27.61 4.66
C GLU A 343 -17.81 -27.65 3.15
N LYS A 344 -17.74 -26.47 2.50
CA LYS A 344 -17.48 -26.33 1.06
C LYS A 344 -16.02 -26.03 0.75
N LEU A 345 -15.19 -25.89 1.74
CA LEU A 345 -13.76 -25.65 1.63
C LEU A 345 -12.98 -26.94 1.89
N ASP A 346 -11.96 -27.18 1.10
CA ASP A 346 -10.98 -28.23 1.38
C ASP A 346 -10.05 -27.76 2.51
N ILE A 347 -10.43 -28.11 3.75
CA ILE A 347 -9.64 -27.74 4.95
C ILE A 347 -8.39 -28.62 5.00
N PRO A 348 -7.18 -28.05 4.97
CA PRO A 348 -5.93 -28.83 5.05
C PRO A 348 -5.84 -29.59 6.39
N GLN A 349 -5.26 -30.79 6.37
CA GLN A 349 -5.17 -31.67 7.53
C GLN A 349 -4.40 -31.08 8.72
N ASN A 350 -3.50 -30.15 8.47
CA ASN A 350 -2.73 -29.44 9.47
C ASN A 350 -3.52 -28.33 10.18
N PHE A 351 -4.76 -28.01 9.76
CA PHE A 351 -5.58 -26.96 10.36
C PHE A 351 -6.64 -27.53 11.32
N THR A 352 -6.71 -26.93 12.51
CA THR A 352 -7.81 -27.08 13.46
C THR A 352 -8.51 -25.73 13.63
N ILE A 353 -9.81 -25.66 13.35
CA ILE A 353 -10.59 -24.41 13.39
C ILE A 353 -11.57 -24.44 14.55
N ASN A 354 -11.36 -23.56 15.52
CA ASN A 354 -12.25 -23.35 16.65
C ASN A 354 -13.21 -22.18 16.37
N ARG A 355 -14.51 -22.40 16.45
CA ARG A 355 -15.54 -21.41 16.15
C ARG A 355 -16.12 -20.90 17.46
N ILE A 356 -16.00 -19.60 17.72
CA ILE A 356 -16.33 -18.98 19.00
C ILE A 356 -17.38 -17.90 18.75
N CYS A 357 -18.61 -18.18 19.23
CA CYS A 357 -19.71 -17.22 19.17
C CYS A 357 -19.70 -16.37 20.44
N GLN A 358 -18.98 -15.27 20.45
CA GLN A 358 -18.86 -14.37 21.61
C GLN A 358 -18.42 -12.96 21.17
N ASP A 359 -18.78 -11.95 21.96
CA ASP A 359 -18.19 -10.60 21.79
C ASP A 359 -16.68 -10.66 22.06
N PHE A 360 -15.90 -10.35 21.03
CA PHE A 360 -14.44 -10.37 21.14
C PHE A 360 -13.94 -9.44 22.25
N LEU A 361 -14.58 -8.31 22.51
CA LEU A 361 -14.14 -7.39 23.56
C LEU A 361 -14.21 -8.02 24.97
N THR A 362 -15.13 -8.96 25.18
CA THR A 362 -15.26 -9.69 26.46
C THR A 362 -14.66 -11.11 26.41
N TYR A 363 -14.27 -11.59 25.23
CA TYR A 363 -13.64 -12.89 25.08
C TYR A 363 -12.31 -12.96 25.81
N HIS A 364 -12.11 -14.03 26.60
CA HIS A 364 -10.86 -14.28 27.32
C HIS A 364 -10.17 -15.53 26.78
N THR A 365 -8.89 -15.40 26.50
CA THR A 365 -8.03 -16.52 26.11
C THR A 365 -7.05 -16.83 27.25
N THR A 366 -6.73 -18.11 27.43
CA THR A 366 -5.76 -18.59 28.41
C THR A 366 -4.34 -18.69 27.85
N TYR A 367 -4.20 -18.49 26.56
CA TYR A 367 -2.92 -18.53 25.83
C TYR A 367 -2.75 -17.28 24.95
N ARG A 368 -1.53 -17.12 24.47
CA ARG A 368 -1.19 -16.04 23.56
C ARG A 368 -1.14 -16.56 22.13
N TYR A 369 -1.65 -15.81 21.20
CA TYR A 369 -1.60 -16.12 19.76
C TYR A 369 -0.25 -15.71 19.14
N ASP A 370 0.21 -16.46 18.15
CA ASP A 370 1.35 -16.07 17.32
C ASP A 370 0.96 -14.94 16.37
N LEU A 371 -0.29 -14.96 15.89
CA LEU A 371 -0.82 -13.98 14.95
C LEU A 371 -2.30 -13.68 15.26
N ALA A 372 -2.66 -12.41 15.28
CA ALA A 372 -4.05 -11.97 15.10
C ALA A 372 -4.18 -11.29 13.72
N VAL A 373 -5.16 -11.71 12.91
CA VAL A 373 -5.38 -11.19 11.57
C VAL A 373 -6.87 -11.04 11.29
N GLY A 374 -7.27 -9.96 10.62
CA GLY A 374 -8.68 -9.78 10.26
C GLY A 374 -9.05 -8.35 9.92
N ASN A 375 -10.35 -8.15 9.72
CA ASN A 375 -10.96 -6.88 9.42
C ASN A 375 -12.03 -6.53 10.46
N PRO A 376 -11.66 -5.88 11.57
CA PRO A 376 -12.61 -5.55 12.63
C PRO A 376 -13.64 -4.50 12.19
N PRO A 377 -14.81 -4.43 12.87
CA PRO A 377 -15.86 -3.46 12.53
C PRO A 377 -15.40 -2.01 12.76
N PHE A 378 -15.72 -1.10 11.81
CA PHE A 378 -15.37 0.34 11.88
C PHE A 378 -16.42 1.21 12.58
N SER A 379 -17.49 0.61 13.09
CA SER A 379 -18.55 1.33 13.80
C SER A 379 -18.07 1.82 15.17
N LYS A 380 -18.81 2.81 15.69
CA LYS A 380 -18.62 3.25 17.08
C LYS A 380 -19.53 2.46 18.02
N LEU A 381 -18.97 2.05 19.12
CA LEU A 381 -19.71 1.44 20.22
C LEU A 381 -20.73 2.46 20.77
N LYS A 382 -22.01 2.09 20.73
CA LYS A 382 -23.11 3.00 21.15
C LYS A 382 -23.22 3.12 22.67
N LYS A 383 -22.95 2.04 23.37
CA LYS A 383 -23.05 1.95 24.83
C LYS A 383 -22.00 0.97 25.36
N ARG A 384 -21.29 1.36 26.39
CA ARG A 384 -20.38 0.49 27.11
C ARG A 384 -21.14 -0.24 28.22
N THR A 385 -21.08 -1.57 28.22
CA THR A 385 -21.60 -2.40 29.33
C THR A 385 -20.52 -2.52 30.42
N PRO A 386 -20.86 -2.89 31.66
CA PRO A 386 -19.87 -3.10 32.71
C PRO A 386 -18.77 -4.09 32.32
N GLU A 387 -19.11 -5.17 31.60
CA GLU A 387 -18.17 -6.20 31.15
C GLU A 387 -17.19 -5.62 30.11
N ILE A 388 -17.69 -4.79 29.20
CA ILE A 388 -16.84 -4.09 28.22
C ILE A 388 -15.93 -3.07 28.92
N GLU A 389 -16.44 -2.30 29.88
CA GLU A 389 -15.63 -1.36 30.67
C GLU A 389 -14.48 -2.05 31.41
N ILE A 390 -14.75 -3.23 32.02
CA ILE A 390 -13.71 -4.04 32.67
C ILE A 390 -12.65 -4.48 31.62
N SER A 391 -13.10 -4.97 30.47
CA SER A 391 -12.17 -5.37 29.41
C SER A 391 -11.32 -4.22 28.89
N LEU A 392 -11.90 -3.03 28.75
CA LEU A 392 -11.24 -1.82 28.25
C LEU A 392 -10.40 -1.11 29.31
N ALA A 393 -10.52 -1.48 30.58
CA ALA A 393 -9.72 -0.87 31.67
C ALA A 393 -8.21 -0.99 31.41
N SER A 394 -7.78 -2.02 30.69
CA SER A 394 -6.39 -2.24 30.28
C SER A 394 -5.97 -1.53 28.98
N ASN A 395 -6.90 -0.86 28.27
CA ASN A 395 -6.56 -0.13 27.06
C ASN A 395 -5.80 1.15 27.38
N ALA A 396 -4.86 1.53 26.52
CA ALA A 396 -4.19 2.83 26.59
C ALA A 396 -5.17 3.96 26.25
N ASN A 397 -5.90 3.80 25.14
CA ASN A 397 -6.92 4.75 24.74
C ASN A 397 -8.29 4.43 25.41
N LYS A 398 -8.62 5.19 26.45
CA LYS A 398 -9.88 5.05 27.20
C LYS A 398 -11.02 5.91 26.65
N VAL A 399 -10.72 6.80 25.72
CA VAL A 399 -11.67 7.81 25.23
C VAL A 399 -12.41 7.33 23.98
N THR A 400 -11.74 6.55 23.14
CA THR A 400 -12.32 6.10 21.89
C THR A 400 -13.50 5.14 22.09
N ASN A 401 -14.50 5.30 21.22
CA ASN A 401 -15.58 4.33 21.06
C ASN A 401 -15.48 3.59 19.73
N ASN A 402 -14.39 3.75 18.98
CA ASN A 402 -14.18 3.06 17.71
C ASN A 402 -13.82 1.59 17.94
N LEU A 403 -14.63 0.68 17.40
CA LEU A 403 -14.44 -0.76 17.62
C LEU A 403 -13.13 -1.28 17.04
N SER A 404 -12.76 -0.87 15.83
CA SER A 404 -11.53 -1.38 15.19
C SER A 404 -10.28 -1.07 16.01
N GLU A 405 -10.30 0.02 16.74
CA GLU A 405 -9.22 0.44 17.62
C GLU A 405 -9.20 -0.36 18.94
N MET A 406 -10.37 -0.57 19.54
CA MET A 406 -10.49 -1.43 20.73
C MET A 406 -10.00 -2.85 20.42
N PHE A 407 -10.31 -3.35 19.21
CA PHE A 407 -9.82 -4.64 18.70
C PHE A 407 -8.31 -4.64 18.55
N LEU A 408 -7.73 -3.58 17.96
CA LEU A 408 -6.28 -3.45 17.80
C LEU A 408 -5.55 -3.57 19.14
N GLU A 409 -5.96 -2.80 20.13
CA GLU A 409 -5.32 -2.82 21.44
C GLU A 409 -5.50 -4.18 22.16
N LYS A 410 -6.67 -4.81 22.05
CA LYS A 410 -6.90 -6.12 22.62
C LYS A 410 -6.07 -7.20 21.92
N CYS A 411 -6.02 -7.22 20.60
CA CYS A 411 -5.15 -8.11 19.83
C CYS A 411 -3.68 -7.94 20.20
N ALA A 412 -3.22 -6.69 20.38
CA ALA A 412 -1.85 -6.41 20.79
C ALA A 412 -1.52 -6.99 22.19
N ARG A 413 -2.50 -7.06 23.08
CA ARG A 413 -2.31 -7.70 24.41
C ARG A 413 -2.23 -9.21 24.32
N CYS A 414 -2.98 -9.86 23.43
CA CYS A 414 -3.09 -11.32 23.37
C CYS A 414 -2.32 -11.98 22.22
N SER A 415 -1.61 -11.22 21.37
CA SER A 415 -0.89 -11.77 20.21
C SER A 415 0.54 -11.26 20.12
N ASP A 416 1.42 -12.02 19.48
CA ASP A 416 2.82 -11.63 19.23
C ASP A 416 2.97 -10.82 17.94
N CYS A 417 2.11 -11.08 16.94
CA CYS A 417 1.95 -10.29 15.73
C CYS A 417 0.47 -9.94 15.55
N VAL A 418 0.18 -8.73 15.12
CA VAL A 418 -1.18 -8.25 14.82
C VAL A 418 -1.19 -7.65 13.43
N ALA A 419 -2.09 -8.12 12.57
CA ALA A 419 -2.29 -7.65 11.20
C ALA A 419 -3.77 -7.31 11.00
N LEU A 420 -4.16 -6.09 11.25
CA LEU A 420 -5.56 -5.67 11.17
C LEU A 420 -5.80 -4.61 10.11
N VAL A 421 -6.95 -4.73 9.45
CA VAL A 421 -7.47 -3.66 8.59
C VAL A 421 -8.09 -2.59 9.47
N LEU A 422 -7.64 -1.35 9.32
CA LEU A 422 -8.00 -0.23 10.17
C LEU A 422 -8.38 0.98 9.34
N ASN A 423 -9.14 1.89 9.93
CA ASN A 423 -9.41 3.17 9.31
C ASN A 423 -8.12 4.02 9.27
N LYS A 424 -7.80 4.60 8.13
CA LYS A 424 -6.61 5.45 7.96
C LYS A 424 -6.61 6.70 8.85
N THR A 425 -7.77 7.11 9.35
CA THR A 425 -7.90 8.21 10.33
C THR A 425 -7.14 7.96 11.62
N LEU A 426 -6.81 6.70 11.96
CA LEU A 426 -5.94 6.35 13.09
C LEU A 426 -4.61 7.14 13.04
N LEU A 427 -4.08 7.38 11.85
CA LEU A 427 -2.81 8.07 11.67
C LEU A 427 -2.83 9.53 12.15
N SER A 428 -4.00 10.22 12.10
CA SER A 428 -4.03 11.69 12.21
C SER A 428 -5.13 12.29 13.09
N THR A 429 -6.16 11.52 13.49
CA THR A 429 -7.28 12.07 14.26
C THR A 429 -6.96 12.10 15.76
N ASP A 430 -7.37 13.14 16.46
CA ASP A 430 -7.13 13.30 17.90
C ASP A 430 -7.70 12.15 18.75
N GLU A 431 -8.86 11.63 18.38
CA GLU A 431 -9.49 10.47 19.06
C GLU A 431 -8.52 9.31 19.26
N PHE A 432 -7.46 9.21 18.42
CA PHE A 432 -6.52 8.09 18.40
C PHE A 432 -5.10 8.47 18.89
N GLU A 433 -4.95 9.60 19.55
CA GLU A 433 -3.65 10.07 20.04
C GLU A 433 -3.01 9.04 21.00
N GLU A 434 -3.76 8.56 21.99
CA GLU A 434 -3.25 7.58 22.96
C GLU A 434 -2.90 6.22 22.30
N THR A 435 -3.63 5.85 21.27
CA THR A 435 -3.29 4.64 20.49
C THR A 435 -2.04 4.84 19.67
N ARG A 436 -1.83 6.03 19.08
CA ARG A 436 -0.56 6.34 18.43
C ARG A 436 0.61 6.32 19.41
N ASN A 437 0.44 6.87 20.62
CA ASN A 437 1.44 6.82 21.68
C ASN A 437 1.79 5.36 22.06
N LEU A 438 0.79 4.49 22.12
CA LEU A 438 1.00 3.06 22.33
C LEU A 438 1.75 2.42 21.16
N LEU A 439 1.38 2.71 19.91
CA LEU A 439 2.01 2.18 18.71
C LEU A 439 3.46 2.63 18.55
N GLN A 440 3.82 3.81 19.03
CA GLN A 440 5.22 4.29 19.06
C GLN A 440 6.14 3.39 19.89
N GLN A 441 5.60 2.70 20.90
CA GLN A 441 6.37 1.80 21.77
C GLN A 441 6.52 0.39 21.16
N MET A 442 5.73 0.05 20.15
CA MET A 442 5.71 -1.25 19.47
C MET A 442 6.43 -1.15 18.13
N ARG A 443 6.90 -2.28 17.61
CA ARG A 443 7.42 -2.31 16.24
C ARG A 443 6.27 -2.33 15.25
N MET A 444 6.02 -1.21 14.58
CA MET A 444 5.21 -1.15 13.38
C MET A 444 6.03 -1.64 12.19
N ASP A 445 5.84 -2.89 11.79
CA ASP A 445 6.64 -3.52 10.73
C ASP A 445 6.21 -3.06 9.34
N THR A 446 4.91 -3.12 9.08
CA THR A 446 4.36 -2.81 7.76
C THR A 446 3.05 -2.04 7.87
N ILE A 447 2.92 -1.01 7.04
CA ILE A 447 1.68 -0.27 6.80
C ILE A 447 1.34 -0.40 5.32
N ILE A 448 0.20 -1.03 5.02
CA ILE A 448 -0.32 -1.13 3.65
C ILE A 448 -1.48 -0.15 3.52
N ASP A 449 -1.28 0.94 2.79
CA ASP A 449 -2.33 1.94 2.55
C ASP A 449 -3.15 1.55 1.32
N PHE A 450 -4.38 1.13 1.53
CA PHE A 450 -5.33 0.77 0.48
C PHE A 450 -6.01 2.01 -0.14
N GLY A 451 -5.94 3.16 0.52
CA GLY A 451 -6.71 4.32 0.12
C GLY A 451 -8.19 4.00 0.06
N ARG A 452 -8.84 4.35 -1.06
CA ARG A 452 -10.27 4.05 -1.32
C ARG A 452 -10.51 2.67 -1.94
N TYR A 453 -9.46 1.96 -2.32
CA TYR A 453 -9.60 0.66 -2.99
C TYR A 453 -9.93 -0.48 -2.02
N GLY A 454 -9.91 -0.19 -0.71
CA GLY A 454 -10.16 -1.16 0.34
C GLY A 454 -11.52 -1.83 0.25
N PHE A 455 -12.55 -1.08 -0.07
CA PHE A 455 -13.94 -1.57 -0.02
C PHE A 455 -14.79 -1.02 -1.14
N THR A 456 -15.53 -1.90 -1.81
CA THR A 456 -16.44 -1.50 -2.88
C THR A 456 -17.69 -0.81 -2.28
N GLY A 457 -18.00 0.39 -2.78
CA GLY A 457 -19.21 1.14 -2.41
C GLY A 457 -19.09 1.94 -1.10
N VAL A 458 -17.91 2.01 -0.49
CA VAL A 458 -17.67 2.78 0.74
C VAL A 458 -16.57 3.81 0.52
N SER A 459 -16.85 5.06 0.93
CA SER A 459 -15.88 6.17 0.80
C SER A 459 -14.95 6.29 2.02
N ILE A 460 -14.57 5.18 2.64
CA ILE A 460 -13.65 5.16 3.79
C ILE A 460 -12.26 4.76 3.30
N GLU A 461 -11.25 5.55 3.65
CA GLU A 461 -9.85 5.18 3.42
C GLU A 461 -9.38 4.24 4.52
N THR A 462 -8.79 3.13 4.11
CA THR A 462 -8.33 2.07 5.01
C THR A 462 -6.89 1.70 4.75
N MET A 463 -6.29 1.09 5.75
CA MET A 463 -4.94 0.54 5.72
C MET A 463 -4.89 -0.78 6.49
N CYS A 464 -3.93 -1.63 6.19
CA CYS A 464 -3.53 -2.70 7.11
C CYS A 464 -2.30 -2.25 7.89
N LEU A 465 -2.34 -2.48 9.19
CA LEU A 465 -1.22 -2.25 10.09
C LEU A 465 -0.74 -3.58 10.64
N ILE A 466 0.55 -3.89 10.39
CA ILE A 466 1.22 -5.07 10.95
C ILE A 466 2.16 -4.61 12.06
N VAL A 467 1.89 -5.05 13.28
CA VAL A 467 2.67 -4.68 14.47
C VAL A 467 3.11 -5.90 15.27
N TYR A 468 4.26 -5.77 15.90
CA TYR A 468 4.80 -6.72 16.88
C TYR A 468 4.84 -6.05 18.26
N PRO A 469 3.83 -6.28 19.11
CA PRO A 469 3.64 -5.54 20.35
C PRO A 469 4.79 -5.64 21.35
N LYS A 470 5.52 -6.76 21.36
CA LYS A 470 6.63 -7.01 22.29
C LYS A 470 8.00 -6.62 21.71
N MET A 471 8.06 -6.20 20.45
CA MET A 471 9.31 -5.81 19.81
C MET A 471 9.51 -4.30 19.86
N LYS A 472 10.76 -3.88 19.97
CA LYS A 472 11.13 -2.46 19.92
C LYS A 472 10.99 -1.91 18.50
N PRO A 473 10.64 -0.63 18.35
CA PRO A 473 10.61 0.07 17.07
C PRO A 473 11.92 -0.08 16.29
N LYS A 474 11.79 -0.28 14.97
CA LYS A 474 12.90 -0.33 14.01
C LYS A 474 12.47 0.37 12.72
N GLU A 475 12.73 -0.26 11.59
CA GLU A 475 12.24 0.19 10.29
C GLU A 475 10.78 -0.22 10.09
N THR A 476 10.03 0.66 9.43
CA THR A 476 8.67 0.43 9.00
C THR A 476 8.62 0.45 7.47
N THR A 477 8.03 -0.59 6.90
CA THR A 477 7.67 -0.62 5.48
C THR A 477 6.33 0.07 5.27
N VAL A 478 6.29 1.05 4.39
CA VAL A 478 5.04 1.68 3.95
C VAL A 478 4.79 1.33 2.50
N TYR A 479 3.71 0.63 2.22
CA TYR A 479 3.28 0.28 0.87
C TYR A 479 1.98 1.01 0.52
N SER A 480 2.03 1.91 -0.45
CA SER A 480 0.83 2.56 -0.99
C SER A 480 0.36 1.81 -2.23
N MET A 481 -0.81 1.19 -2.14
CA MET A 481 -1.42 0.53 -3.29
C MET A 481 -1.86 1.51 -4.37
N LYS A 482 -2.30 2.70 -3.96
CA LYS A 482 -2.71 3.77 -4.90
C LYS A 482 -1.57 4.21 -5.81
N PHE A 483 -0.36 4.35 -5.26
CA PHE A 483 0.81 4.82 -6.00
C PHE A 483 1.73 3.68 -6.42
N ASN A 484 1.39 2.44 -6.08
CA ASN A 484 2.23 1.24 -6.26
C ASN A 484 3.69 1.51 -5.83
N ARG A 485 3.85 2.12 -4.65
CA ARG A 485 5.14 2.57 -4.13
C ARG A 485 5.37 1.99 -2.74
N LYS A 486 6.48 1.30 -2.59
CA LYS A 486 6.98 0.79 -1.30
C LYS A 486 8.15 1.66 -0.84
N SER A 487 8.18 2.00 0.42
CA SER A 487 9.29 2.71 1.06
C SER A 487 9.56 2.12 2.43
N VAL A 488 10.83 2.06 2.81
CA VAL A 488 11.27 1.63 4.14
C VAL A 488 11.93 2.82 4.83
N ARG A 489 11.51 3.11 6.05
CA ARG A 489 12.00 4.23 6.86
C ARG A 489 12.11 3.81 8.31
N GLN A 490 12.99 4.46 9.08
CA GLN A 490 13.00 4.31 10.53
C GLN A 490 11.63 4.71 11.09
N GLN A 491 11.07 3.90 11.98
CA GLN A 491 9.75 4.18 12.58
C GLN A 491 9.73 5.55 13.25
N SER A 492 10.79 5.90 13.99
CA SER A 492 10.93 7.21 14.65
C SER A 492 10.88 8.39 13.69
N TYR A 493 11.26 8.20 12.41
CA TYR A 493 11.15 9.21 11.38
C TYR A 493 9.69 9.44 10.96
N LEU A 494 8.88 8.39 10.88
CA LEU A 494 7.46 8.47 10.50
C LEU A 494 6.58 8.96 11.67
N THR A 495 7.01 8.72 12.90
CA THR A 495 6.30 9.03 14.15
C THR A 495 6.96 10.15 14.93
N ASP A 496 7.69 11.04 14.27
CA ASP A 496 8.46 12.13 14.86
C ASP A 496 7.54 13.06 15.67
N GLU A 497 7.86 13.21 16.96
CA GLU A 497 7.09 14.01 17.94
C GLU A 497 7.05 15.50 17.64
N ARG A 498 7.88 15.99 16.71
CA ARG A 498 7.78 17.38 16.21
C ARG A 498 6.44 17.62 15.49
N PHE A 499 5.78 16.56 15.02
CA PHE A 499 4.51 16.65 14.31
C PHE A 499 3.36 16.08 15.15
N PRO A 500 2.14 16.60 14.99
CA PRO A 500 1.02 16.25 15.86
C PRO A 500 0.49 14.83 15.65
N TYR A 501 0.97 14.11 14.61
CA TYR A 501 0.55 12.77 14.26
C TYR A 501 1.54 12.08 13.29
N PHE A 502 1.28 10.81 12.95
CA PHE A 502 2.14 10.02 12.08
C PHE A 502 2.06 10.46 10.61
N ILE A 503 3.23 10.64 9.98
CA ILE A 503 3.36 11.03 8.57
C ILE A 503 4.05 9.91 7.81
N ILE A 504 3.26 8.96 7.28
CA ILE A 504 3.79 7.72 6.69
C ILE A 504 4.45 7.92 5.31
N TYR A 505 4.18 9.03 4.64
CA TYR A 505 4.78 9.37 3.34
C TYR A 505 5.89 10.41 3.42
N ARG A 506 6.37 10.72 4.62
CA ARG A 506 7.44 11.68 4.85
C ARG A 506 8.69 11.32 4.07
N ASP A 507 9.28 12.30 3.41
CA ASP A 507 10.49 12.20 2.62
C ASP A 507 11.37 13.46 2.79
N GLU A 508 12.58 13.44 2.23
CA GLU A 508 13.54 14.52 2.32
C GLU A 508 12.99 15.86 1.78
N GLN A 509 12.15 15.81 0.75
CA GLN A 509 11.53 17.04 0.21
C GLN A 509 10.52 17.63 1.18
N PHE A 510 9.77 16.77 1.91
CA PHE A 510 8.91 17.23 2.99
C PHE A 510 9.73 17.92 4.08
N ASP A 511 10.86 17.35 4.49
CA ASP A 511 11.71 17.92 5.53
C ASP A 511 12.30 19.26 5.10
N ASN A 512 12.78 19.37 3.86
CA ASN A 512 13.30 20.61 3.31
C ASN A 512 12.28 21.76 3.33
N VAL A 513 11.00 21.45 3.16
CA VAL A 513 9.92 22.44 3.27
C VAL A 513 9.60 22.71 4.74
N ALA A 514 9.53 21.66 5.56
CA ALA A 514 9.26 21.81 7.00
C ALA A 514 10.30 22.70 7.68
N ASP A 515 11.56 22.60 7.29
CA ASP A 515 12.64 23.41 7.87
C ASP A 515 12.54 24.91 7.52
N LYS A 516 11.86 25.25 6.42
CA LYS A 516 11.57 26.65 6.02
C LYS A 516 10.38 27.25 6.79
N LEU A 517 9.57 26.43 7.47
CA LEU A 517 8.32 26.84 8.06
C LEU A 517 8.40 26.95 9.59
N GLN A 518 7.66 27.89 10.11
CA GLN A 518 7.33 27.99 11.53
C GLN A 518 5.91 27.44 11.72
N PHE A 519 5.79 26.37 12.48
CA PHE A 519 4.53 25.67 12.72
C PHE A 519 3.77 26.19 13.94
N ASP A 520 2.56 25.67 14.11
CA ASP A 520 1.66 25.95 15.25
C ASP A 520 1.26 27.44 15.36
N MET A 521 1.19 28.12 14.22
CA MET A 521 0.92 29.55 14.14
C MET A 521 -0.55 29.91 14.28
N PHE A 522 -1.45 28.97 13.98
CA PHE A 522 -2.90 29.22 13.90
C PHE A 522 -3.70 28.24 14.74
N SER A 523 -4.84 28.73 15.26
CA SER A 523 -6.01 27.93 15.57
C SER A 523 -7.03 28.06 14.45
N VAL A 524 -8.05 27.20 14.43
CA VAL A 524 -9.03 27.17 13.36
C VAL A 524 -10.45 27.26 13.86
N PHE A 525 -11.27 28.06 13.17
CA PHE A 525 -12.70 28.06 13.32
C PHE A 525 -13.39 27.62 12.00
N ARG A 526 -14.45 26.82 12.10
CA ARG A 526 -15.29 26.40 10.98
C ARG A 526 -16.74 26.57 11.36
N ASP A 527 -17.48 27.28 10.51
CA ASP A 527 -18.91 27.45 10.71
C ASP A 527 -19.66 26.13 10.48
N ARG A 528 -20.76 25.94 11.20
CA ARG A 528 -21.72 24.83 11.01
C ARG A 528 -23.17 25.30 10.99
N GLN A 529 -23.39 26.60 11.08
CA GLN A 529 -24.71 27.20 11.24
C GLN A 529 -25.22 27.82 9.92
N ILE A 530 -24.31 28.25 9.02
CA ILE A 530 -24.65 28.85 7.75
C ILE A 530 -25.04 27.74 6.77
N THR A 531 -26.36 27.65 6.50
CA THR A 531 -26.94 26.64 5.62
C THR A 531 -27.76 27.31 4.51
N LYS A 532 -28.15 26.53 3.50
CA LYS A 532 -29.00 27.03 2.39
C LYS A 532 -30.32 27.63 2.87
N SER A 533 -30.84 27.22 4.02
CA SER A 533 -32.12 27.68 4.56
C SER A 533 -32.10 29.12 5.08
N ILE A 534 -30.92 29.65 5.41
CA ILE A 534 -30.78 31.03 5.95
C ILE A 534 -30.07 31.97 4.98
N THR A 535 -29.64 31.50 3.80
CA THR A 535 -28.97 32.30 2.78
C THR A 535 -29.89 32.56 1.59
N CYS A 536 -29.61 33.59 0.79
CA CYS A 536 -30.33 33.96 -0.42
C CYS A 536 -29.37 34.29 -1.56
N HIS A 537 -29.83 34.21 -2.81
CA HIS A 537 -29.04 34.55 -3.99
C HIS A 537 -29.09 36.04 -4.37
N LYS A 538 -30.01 36.80 -3.80
CA LYS A 538 -30.09 38.23 -4.04
C LYS A 538 -29.33 39.00 -2.98
N GLN A 539 -28.48 39.90 -3.46
CA GLN A 539 -27.82 40.89 -2.59
C GLN A 539 -28.80 42.01 -2.29
N ASP A 540 -28.90 42.38 -1.02
CA ASP A 540 -29.49 43.64 -0.60
C ASP A 540 -28.44 44.50 0.12
N GLY A 541 -28.70 45.78 0.31
CA GLY A 541 -27.74 46.71 0.88
C GLY A 541 -27.34 46.40 2.35
N SER A 542 -28.01 45.44 3.00
CA SER A 542 -27.82 45.07 4.39
C SER A 542 -27.27 43.64 4.55
N SER A 543 -27.00 42.91 3.47
CA SER A 543 -26.55 41.52 3.51
C SER A 543 -25.04 41.40 3.40
N LEU A 544 -24.50 40.35 4.05
CA LEU A 544 -23.09 39.97 3.97
C LEU A 544 -22.92 38.94 2.84
N TRP A 545 -21.88 39.10 2.03
CA TRP A 545 -21.49 38.06 1.08
C TRP A 545 -20.93 36.86 1.79
N VAL A 546 -21.46 35.67 1.52
CA VAL A 546 -20.99 34.41 2.10
C VAL A 546 -19.84 33.86 1.25
N ILE A 547 -18.63 33.95 1.76
CA ILE A 547 -17.44 33.36 1.11
C ILE A 547 -17.48 31.85 1.25
N LYS A 548 -17.42 31.18 0.12
CA LYS A 548 -17.32 29.71 0.00
C LYS A 548 -16.01 29.30 -0.65
N ALA A 549 -15.61 28.05 -0.48
CA ALA A 549 -14.28 27.57 -0.94
C ALA A 549 -13.95 27.87 -2.41
N ARG A 550 -14.96 27.82 -3.31
CA ARG A 550 -14.77 28.09 -4.74
C ARG A 550 -14.61 29.59 -5.06
N ASN A 551 -14.99 30.47 -4.15
CA ASN A 551 -14.77 31.90 -4.34
C ASN A 551 -13.29 32.28 -4.15
N ILE A 552 -12.53 31.50 -3.36
CA ILE A 552 -11.10 31.77 -3.12
C ILE A 552 -10.33 31.31 -4.36
N ASN A 553 -9.61 32.21 -5.01
CA ASN A 553 -8.84 31.93 -6.21
C ASN A 553 -7.73 30.90 -5.96
N ASP A 554 -7.42 30.10 -6.96
CA ASP A 554 -6.45 29.01 -6.84
C ASP A 554 -5.00 29.49 -6.61
N ASP A 555 -4.70 30.72 -7.00
CA ASP A 555 -3.42 31.38 -6.79
C ASP A 555 -3.28 32.04 -5.38
N GLY A 556 -4.35 32.05 -4.59
CA GLY A 556 -4.38 32.71 -3.28
C GLY A 556 -4.33 34.24 -3.33
N GLN A 557 -4.62 34.86 -4.50
CA GLN A 557 -4.53 36.32 -4.67
C GLN A 557 -5.86 37.07 -4.42
N GLY A 558 -6.86 36.38 -3.86
CA GLY A 558 -8.14 37.00 -3.53
C GLY A 558 -9.34 36.12 -3.80
N VAL A 559 -10.48 36.74 -4.04
CA VAL A 559 -11.76 36.05 -4.29
C VAL A 559 -12.38 36.51 -5.60
N THR A 560 -13.18 35.62 -6.19
CA THR A 560 -13.96 35.92 -7.40
C THR A 560 -15.41 35.61 -7.15
N HIS A 561 -16.28 36.55 -7.60
CA HIS A 561 -17.74 36.34 -7.67
C HIS A 561 -18.07 35.28 -8.73
N ILE A 562 -18.93 34.34 -8.38
CA ILE A 562 -19.33 33.25 -9.29
C ILE A 562 -20.87 33.33 -9.41
N SER A 563 -21.35 33.65 -10.63
CA SER A 563 -22.78 33.66 -10.93
C SER A 563 -23.44 32.34 -10.56
N ASP A 564 -24.67 32.39 -10.04
CA ASP A 564 -25.47 31.24 -9.59
C ASP A 564 -24.84 30.37 -8.45
N TYR A 565 -23.68 30.73 -7.97
CA TYR A 565 -23.02 30.07 -6.84
C TYR A 565 -22.99 30.94 -5.60
N ASP A 566 -22.85 32.24 -5.76
CA ASP A 566 -22.78 33.21 -4.67
C ASP A 566 -24.09 33.28 -3.91
N VAL A 567 -23.98 33.40 -2.60
CA VAL A 567 -25.10 33.58 -1.70
C VAL A 567 -24.78 34.68 -0.68
N TYR A 568 -25.83 35.26 -0.17
CA TYR A 568 -25.77 36.36 0.77
C TYR A 568 -26.56 36.01 2.04
N LEU A 569 -26.11 36.52 3.17
CA LEU A 569 -26.73 36.33 4.48
C LEU A 569 -27.19 37.68 5.03
N PRO A 570 -28.51 37.88 5.28
CA PRO A 570 -29.03 39.10 5.90
C PRO A 570 -28.31 39.35 7.23
N LYS A 571 -27.85 40.57 7.44
CA LYS A 571 -27.05 40.95 8.62
C LYS A 571 -27.78 40.67 9.94
N GLU A 572 -29.07 40.83 9.97
CA GLU A 572 -29.93 40.56 11.13
C GLU A 572 -29.82 39.07 11.56
N ARG A 573 -29.77 38.17 10.57
CA ARG A 573 -29.58 36.73 10.83
C ARG A 573 -28.15 36.38 11.17
N ALA A 574 -27.21 37.14 10.62
CA ALA A 574 -25.75 36.86 10.82
C ALA A 574 -25.31 37.19 12.24
N VAL A 575 -25.83 38.26 12.87
CA VAL A 575 -25.41 38.75 14.20
C VAL A 575 -25.45 37.65 15.29
N GLY A 576 -26.42 36.74 15.21
CA GLY A 576 -26.54 35.62 16.17
C GLY A 576 -25.64 34.40 15.92
N LEU A 577 -24.87 34.39 14.83
CA LEU A 577 -24.05 33.26 14.45
C LEU A 577 -22.63 33.37 14.99
N SER A 578 -22.03 32.22 15.34
CA SER A 578 -20.66 32.18 15.84
C SER A 578 -19.62 32.73 14.84
N ALA A 579 -19.89 32.64 13.54
CA ALA A 579 -19.03 33.15 12.48
C ALA A 579 -19.03 34.70 12.44
N TYR A 580 -20.07 35.38 12.99
CA TYR A 580 -20.21 36.82 12.92
C TYR A 580 -19.08 37.60 13.59
N ARG A 581 -18.45 37.02 14.61
CA ARG A 581 -17.30 37.64 15.34
C ARG A 581 -16.09 37.89 14.44
N TYR A 582 -16.02 37.23 13.28
CA TYR A 582 -14.94 37.41 12.31
C TYR A 582 -15.31 38.37 11.16
N VAL A 583 -16.54 38.86 11.12
CA VAL A 583 -16.93 39.90 10.15
C VAL A 583 -16.12 41.14 10.43
N ASN A 584 -15.39 41.65 9.42
CA ASN A 584 -14.46 42.78 9.52
C ASN A 584 -13.28 42.57 10.50
N ASP A 585 -12.99 41.37 10.91
CA ASP A 585 -11.77 41.06 11.65
C ASP A 585 -10.60 40.84 10.67
N TYR A 586 -9.72 41.83 10.56
CA TYR A 586 -8.56 41.80 9.66
C TYR A 586 -7.35 41.08 10.26
N SER A 587 -7.46 40.54 11.46
CA SER A 587 -6.39 39.78 12.10
C SER A 587 -6.43 38.29 11.71
N VAL A 588 -7.51 37.82 11.09
CA VAL A 588 -7.72 36.42 10.69
C VAL A 588 -7.56 36.23 9.18
N TYR A 589 -7.29 34.99 8.79
CA TYR A 589 -7.10 34.59 7.39
C TYR A 589 -8.12 33.52 7.01
N LEU A 590 -8.39 33.39 5.72
CA LEU A 590 -9.34 32.43 5.17
C LEU A 590 -8.61 31.41 4.30
N THR A 591 -9.01 30.13 4.41
CA THR A 591 -8.52 29.04 3.56
C THR A 591 -9.69 28.09 3.24
N PRO A 592 -9.73 27.44 2.05
CA PRO A 592 -10.72 26.39 1.81
C PRO A 592 -10.57 25.26 2.85
N ASN A 593 -11.69 24.87 3.44
CA ASN A 593 -11.70 23.85 4.50
C ASN A 593 -11.35 22.44 3.99
N MET A 594 -11.88 22.07 2.80
CA MET A 594 -11.57 20.79 2.17
C MET A 594 -10.82 21.03 0.87
N THR A 595 -9.50 20.89 0.89
CA THR A 595 -8.71 21.23 -0.29
C THR A 595 -7.46 20.37 -0.43
N TYR A 596 -7.16 20.01 -1.67
CA TYR A 596 -5.85 19.51 -2.11
C TYR A 596 -4.94 20.64 -2.57
N ASN A 597 -5.49 21.83 -2.69
CA ASN A 597 -4.81 23.04 -3.12
C ASN A 597 -4.91 24.07 -2.01
N PRO A 598 -4.08 24.00 -0.97
CA PRO A 598 -4.10 24.95 0.11
C PRO A 598 -3.77 26.35 -0.42
N ARG A 599 -4.44 27.33 0.11
CA ARG A 599 -4.25 28.74 -0.20
C ARG A 599 -4.81 29.60 0.92
N VAL A 600 -4.17 30.70 1.20
CA VAL A 600 -4.51 31.57 2.32
C VAL A 600 -4.70 33.01 1.83
N ILE A 601 -5.85 33.60 2.15
CA ILE A 601 -6.15 34.98 1.84
C ILE A 601 -6.44 35.78 3.11
N GLU A 602 -6.32 37.11 3.03
CA GLU A 602 -6.81 38.00 4.08
C GLU A 602 -8.33 37.93 4.17
N ASN A 603 -8.87 38.12 5.36
CA ASN A 603 -10.29 38.27 5.52
C ASN A 603 -10.79 39.56 4.87
N LEU A 604 -11.96 39.53 4.27
CA LEU A 604 -12.50 40.62 3.47
C LEU A 604 -13.59 41.39 4.23
N PRO A 605 -13.66 42.71 4.09
CA PRO A 605 -14.72 43.50 4.71
C PRO A 605 -16.08 43.12 4.17
N GLY A 606 -17.11 43.15 5.04
CA GLY A 606 -18.46 42.86 4.65
C GLY A 606 -18.79 41.45 4.22
N THR A 607 -17.88 40.48 4.56
CA THR A 607 -18.04 39.07 4.23
C THR A 607 -18.16 38.20 5.46
N ILE A 608 -18.72 36.99 5.27
CA ILE A 608 -18.80 35.95 6.29
C ILE A 608 -18.47 34.59 5.64
N ALA A 609 -17.69 33.75 6.32
CA ALA A 609 -17.31 32.44 5.80
C ALA A 609 -18.28 31.34 6.22
N ASP A 610 -18.71 30.48 5.29
CA ASP A 610 -19.47 29.27 5.61
C ASP A 610 -18.55 28.07 5.96
N GLY A 611 -19.13 26.93 6.27
CA GLY A 611 -18.39 25.72 6.66
C GLY A 611 -17.46 25.12 5.59
N SER A 612 -17.53 25.60 4.33
CA SER A 612 -16.59 25.21 3.27
C SER A 612 -15.27 25.98 3.33
N VAL A 613 -15.20 27.02 4.16
CA VAL A 613 -14.02 27.84 4.42
C VAL A 613 -13.65 27.73 5.88
N ALA A 614 -12.38 27.52 6.17
CA ALA A 614 -11.82 27.58 7.51
C ALA A 614 -11.23 28.96 7.78
N VAL A 615 -11.52 29.51 8.96
CA VAL A 615 -10.94 30.75 9.45
C VAL A 615 -9.70 30.40 10.26
N LEU A 616 -8.53 30.84 9.80
CA LEU A 616 -7.25 30.70 10.48
C LEU A 616 -7.06 31.87 11.42
N ILE A 617 -6.98 31.61 12.71
CA ILE A 617 -6.87 32.60 13.76
C ILE A 617 -5.43 32.53 14.30
N PRO A 618 -4.61 33.58 14.11
CA PRO A 618 -3.25 33.60 14.63
C PRO A 618 -3.25 33.43 16.16
N LYS A 619 -2.37 32.57 16.68
CA LYS A 619 -2.18 32.37 18.13
C LYS A 619 -1.45 33.54 18.81
N LYS A 620 -0.71 34.31 18.03
CA LYS A 620 -0.01 35.53 18.41
C LYS A 620 -0.26 36.61 17.35
N PRO A 621 -0.14 37.92 17.66
CA PRO A 621 -0.24 38.96 16.64
C PRO A 621 0.67 38.64 15.43
N LEU A 622 0.07 38.44 14.27
CA LEU A 622 0.74 38.04 13.05
C LEU A 622 0.13 38.76 11.85
N ARG A 623 0.98 39.37 11.02
CA ARG A 623 0.57 39.89 9.73
C ARG A 623 1.39 39.20 8.64
N LEU A 624 0.77 38.32 7.88
CA LEU A 624 1.43 37.63 6.78
C LEU A 624 1.82 38.60 5.66
N THR A 625 3.05 38.55 5.23
CA THR A 625 3.52 39.27 4.04
C THR A 625 2.87 38.69 2.77
N LYS A 626 2.92 39.42 1.66
CA LYS A 626 2.44 38.95 0.37
C LYS A 626 3.20 37.68 -0.06
N ARG A 627 4.53 37.58 0.19
CA ARG A 627 5.37 36.41 -0.08
C ARG A 627 4.89 35.20 0.72
N GLN A 628 4.67 35.36 2.03
CA GLN A 628 4.20 34.28 2.92
C GLN A 628 2.83 33.74 2.50
N ARG A 629 1.88 34.61 2.12
CA ARG A 629 0.57 34.15 1.63
C ARG A 629 0.68 33.43 0.28
N ALA A 630 1.46 33.96 -0.66
CA ALA A 630 1.65 33.35 -1.97
C ALA A 630 2.30 31.96 -1.86
N TYR A 631 3.15 31.74 -0.86
CA TYR A 631 3.83 30.47 -0.65
C TYR A 631 2.85 29.29 -0.42
N PHE A 632 1.73 29.51 0.27
CA PHE A 632 0.72 28.48 0.46
C PHE A 632 0.13 27.93 -0.85
N SER A 633 0.17 28.72 -1.93
CA SER A 633 -0.34 28.32 -3.25
C SER A 633 0.72 27.72 -4.19
N THR A 634 1.97 27.60 -3.73
CA THR A 634 3.04 27.00 -4.53
C THR A 634 2.88 25.50 -4.65
N GLU A 635 3.46 24.92 -5.72
CA GLU A 635 3.49 23.46 -5.89
C GLU A 635 4.31 22.77 -4.80
N GLU A 636 5.39 23.41 -4.36
CA GLU A 636 6.23 22.94 -3.26
C GLU A 636 5.42 22.77 -1.97
N TYR A 637 4.67 23.81 -1.57
CA TYR A 637 3.82 23.75 -0.38
C TYR A 637 2.65 22.78 -0.54
N ARG A 638 2.05 22.70 -1.72
CA ARG A 638 0.96 21.76 -2.04
C ARG A 638 1.40 20.31 -1.85
N ARG A 639 2.59 19.97 -2.34
CA ARG A 639 3.17 18.65 -2.14
C ARG A 639 3.44 18.37 -0.67
N PHE A 640 4.07 19.30 0.04
CA PHE A 640 4.30 19.23 1.49
C PHE A 640 3.00 18.97 2.23
N TYR A 641 1.98 19.79 2.00
CA TYR A 641 0.67 19.66 2.64
C TYR A 641 -0.02 18.34 2.32
N GLY A 642 0.09 17.86 1.10
CA GLY A 642 -0.40 16.54 0.71
C GLY A 642 0.24 15.42 1.53
N ILE A 643 1.56 15.44 1.69
CA ILE A 643 2.31 14.47 2.51
C ILE A 643 1.92 14.61 3.98
N ALA A 644 1.85 15.84 4.51
CA ALA A 644 1.39 16.12 5.87
C ALA A 644 0.00 15.52 6.14
N ARG A 645 -0.86 15.44 5.14
CA ARG A 645 -2.20 14.84 5.21
C ARG A 645 -2.20 13.34 4.85
N ASN A 646 -1.05 12.67 4.87
CA ASN A 646 -0.88 11.27 4.49
C ASN A 646 -1.49 10.94 3.11
N LEU A 647 -1.47 11.88 2.16
CA LEU A 647 -2.05 11.78 0.83
C LEU A 647 -3.51 11.32 0.83
N SER A 648 -4.22 11.58 1.94
CA SER A 648 -5.65 11.25 2.10
C SER A 648 -6.50 12.04 1.11
N THR A 649 -7.58 11.40 0.64
CA THR A 649 -8.56 11.98 -0.28
C THR A 649 -9.92 12.21 0.38
N GLN A 650 -10.08 11.70 1.59
CA GLN A 650 -11.25 11.89 2.45
C GLN A 650 -10.83 12.56 3.76
N SER A 651 -11.78 13.15 4.46
CA SER A 651 -11.54 13.72 5.79
C SER A 651 -10.35 14.70 5.86
N ILE A 652 -10.17 15.49 4.79
CA ILE A 652 -9.09 16.49 4.66
C ILE A 652 -9.50 17.86 5.21
N ASN A 653 -10.55 17.93 6.01
CA ASN A 653 -10.93 19.17 6.69
C ASN A 653 -9.76 19.75 7.49
N VAL A 654 -9.64 21.06 7.50
CA VAL A 654 -8.73 21.74 8.39
C VAL A 654 -9.35 21.70 9.79
N ASP A 655 -8.75 20.94 10.68
CA ASP A 655 -9.15 20.80 12.09
C ASP A 655 -8.07 21.31 13.04
N LYS A 656 -8.31 21.19 14.34
CA LYS A 656 -7.39 21.70 15.37
C LYS A 656 -5.99 21.10 15.32
N THR A 657 -5.85 19.88 14.77
CA THR A 657 -4.57 19.19 14.68
C THR A 657 -3.89 19.48 13.34
N SER A 658 -4.62 19.38 12.24
CA SER A 658 -4.08 19.58 10.90
C SER A 658 -3.76 21.05 10.59
N VAL A 659 -4.38 22.01 11.29
CA VAL A 659 -4.04 23.44 11.17
C VAL A 659 -2.58 23.72 11.55
N TYR A 660 -1.96 22.84 12.33
CA TYR A 660 -0.52 22.86 12.64
C TYR A 660 0.34 23.02 11.38
N PHE A 661 -0.02 22.33 10.30
CA PHE A 661 0.72 22.35 9.04
C PHE A 661 0.51 23.60 8.18
N TYR A 662 -0.35 24.54 8.60
CA TYR A 662 -0.37 25.89 8.04
C TYR A 662 0.81 26.70 8.62
N GLY A 663 2.02 26.21 8.38
CA GLY A 663 3.25 26.85 8.80
C GLY A 663 3.53 28.12 8.01
N VAL A 664 4.04 29.14 8.68
CA VAL A 664 4.42 30.42 8.07
C VAL A 664 5.89 30.35 7.64
N LEU A 665 6.17 30.77 6.40
CA LEU A 665 7.54 30.86 5.90
C LEU A 665 8.38 31.76 6.82
N LYS A 666 9.49 31.24 7.31
CA LYS A 666 10.45 32.02 8.10
C LYS A 666 10.94 33.21 7.29
N GLU A 667 11.13 34.35 7.95
CA GLU A 667 11.81 35.46 7.33
C GLU A 667 13.29 35.09 7.25
N ASP A 668 13.88 35.28 6.07
CA ASP A 668 15.33 35.17 5.95
C ASP A 668 15.94 36.26 6.82
N ASP A 669 16.83 35.93 7.75
CA ASP A 669 17.67 36.90 8.43
C ASP A 669 18.47 37.64 7.32
N GLU A 670 18.10 38.91 7.04
CA GLU A 670 18.81 39.76 6.11
C GLU A 670 20.22 40.09 6.63
#